data_abe7f1d0500062f269780246d761b6c0
#
_entry.id   abe7f1d0500062f269780246d761b6c0
#
_cell.length_a   1.000
_cell.length_b   1.000
_cell.length_c   1.000
_cell.angle_alpha   90.00
_cell.angle_beta   90.00
_cell.angle_gamma   90.00
#
_symmetry.space_group_name_H-M   'P 1'
#
loop_
_entity.id
_entity.type
_entity.pdbx_description
1 polymer ?
#
loop_
_entity_poly.entity_id
_entity_poly.type
_entity_poly.pdbx_seq_one_letter_code
_entity_poly.pdbx_strand_id
1 'polypeptide(L)'
;MQTGFYFDQARCTGCYTCSVACKDWHDTPAGPANWIRIHYREDGKFPKVFVSHVASPCYHCKEPVCAHVCPNEALTKRGEDGIVVVDRDKCRGDKTCGIVSEAAMGPGYLYGAGVAPCQVACPAGLHIPGYVALISKGKNKEALDLIRQRMPLPSVCGRVCLHPCETACRRQEIEQPIAIMALKGFVTDNVSQRLPERLSRVHEEKVAIVGSGPAGLAAAYDLIRAGYGVTVFESMPVAGGMLSAGIPEHRLPRQALKRDIDYIKALGVEIKTSSPVGPGLSIDDLFNQGYGAVLVTVGAHKGQKLSIPGADLQGVLVGTAFMWDVNSAGKVEVGKKVLVIGGGNVAMDCARSARRLGAREVTVATLECRVDLPAEVEEIAQAEQEGVCVDCELTPVRILGRGGKVTGVEVLGVAGLQFDGQGRPSFQTVAGRGKTFQVDTVIFAIGQTPDLTGLSGNGGVTAGALGTVAVDDETLMSPRPGLFAAGDCVTGATSVIDAIASGQKAAFYINRYLQGDVLRVRAEKLVDPKDIKTEIPAEVQKAPRQAMPMLCQAERLSSFKEVALGYSPEAAMEEAKRCLNCAGHLCKDVCPYSAPQFAAEEKAKMQKCDLCVDRWAENKKPICVEACPVRALDAGPLEQMEAKYGQIKDAYGFVYSATVEPSIVNKPKKRP
;
A
#
# COMPACT_ATOMS: atom_id res chain seq x y z
N MET A 1 -30.54 21.83 4.87
CA MET A 1 -30.08 22.44 3.60
C MET A 1 -28.57 22.22 3.47
N GLN A 2 -28.01 22.10 2.29
CA GLN A 2 -26.57 22.00 2.09
C GLN A 2 -26.08 23.23 1.34
N THR A 3 -25.20 24.01 1.94
CA THR A 3 -24.59 25.16 1.29
C THR A 3 -23.37 24.72 0.50
N GLY A 4 -23.16 25.27 -0.68
CA GLY A 4 -22.07 24.93 -1.59
C GLY A 4 -21.42 26.13 -2.24
N PHE A 5 -20.33 25.85 -2.96
CA PHE A 5 -19.52 26.81 -3.68
C PHE A 5 -19.66 26.61 -5.18
N TYR A 6 -19.64 27.70 -5.94
CA TYR A 6 -19.48 27.68 -7.39
C TYR A 6 -18.17 28.34 -7.80
N PHE A 7 -17.47 27.71 -8.74
CA PHE A 7 -16.22 28.22 -9.28
C PHE A 7 -16.18 28.16 -10.82
N ASP A 8 -16.06 29.33 -11.46
CA ASP A 8 -15.85 29.46 -12.90
C ASP A 8 -14.34 29.56 -13.21
N GLN A 9 -13.76 28.42 -13.54
CA GLN A 9 -12.32 28.31 -13.88
C GLN A 9 -11.98 29.10 -15.15
N ALA A 10 -12.94 29.26 -16.08
CA ALA A 10 -12.70 30.00 -17.32
C ALA A 10 -12.55 31.53 -17.10
N ARG A 11 -13.14 32.04 -16.01
CA ARG A 11 -13.04 33.49 -15.64
C ARG A 11 -11.87 33.75 -14.69
N CYS A 12 -11.43 32.77 -13.93
CA CYS A 12 -10.39 32.98 -12.92
C CYS A 12 -9.05 33.31 -13.58
N THR A 13 -8.48 34.45 -13.20
CA THR A 13 -7.18 34.95 -13.68
C THR A 13 -6.05 34.71 -12.71
N GLY A 14 -6.30 34.11 -11.55
CA GLY A 14 -5.31 33.88 -10.51
C GLY A 14 -4.86 35.16 -9.78
N CYS A 15 -5.68 36.21 -9.73
CA CYS A 15 -5.31 37.51 -9.13
C CYS A 15 -5.21 37.50 -7.59
N TYR A 16 -5.55 36.42 -6.92
CA TYR A 16 -5.52 36.24 -5.46
C TYR A 16 -6.39 37.19 -4.64
N THR A 17 -7.15 38.12 -5.23
CA THR A 17 -7.98 39.10 -4.50
C THR A 17 -8.96 38.43 -3.53
N CYS A 18 -9.58 37.32 -3.92
CA CYS A 18 -10.49 36.55 -3.06
C CYS A 18 -9.75 35.98 -1.82
N SER A 19 -8.50 35.56 -1.97
CA SER A 19 -7.68 35.05 -0.85
C SER A 19 -7.28 36.18 0.12
N VAL A 20 -6.89 37.33 -0.40
CA VAL A 20 -6.53 38.52 0.39
C VAL A 20 -7.74 39.06 1.15
N ALA A 21 -8.89 39.23 0.48
CA ALA A 21 -10.11 39.71 1.11
C ALA A 21 -10.63 38.77 2.21
N CYS A 22 -10.52 37.45 1.98
CA CYS A 22 -10.88 36.46 3.01
C CYS A 22 -9.96 36.56 4.22
N LYS A 23 -8.68 36.76 3.98
CA LYS A 23 -7.67 36.89 5.04
C LYS A 23 -7.87 38.15 5.89
N ASP A 24 -8.15 39.25 5.23
CA ASP A 24 -8.44 40.55 5.85
C ASP A 24 -9.74 40.48 6.68
N TRP A 25 -10.83 39.99 6.09
CA TRP A 25 -12.12 39.86 6.79
C TRP A 25 -12.07 39.00 8.08
N HIS A 26 -11.25 37.97 8.09
CA HIS A 26 -11.14 37.03 9.21
C HIS A 26 -9.95 37.30 10.13
N ASP A 27 -9.33 38.46 10.06
CA ASP A 27 -8.15 38.84 10.84
C ASP A 27 -7.07 37.75 10.86
N THR A 28 -6.88 37.09 9.69
CA THR A 28 -5.90 36.02 9.59
C THR A 28 -4.50 36.63 9.47
N PRO A 29 -3.60 36.38 10.42
CA PRO A 29 -2.28 37.01 10.44
C PRO A 29 -1.45 36.67 9.21
N ALA A 30 -0.43 37.47 8.93
CA ALA A 30 0.57 37.18 7.91
C ALA A 30 1.19 35.81 8.18
N GLY A 31 1.30 34.96 7.16
CA GLY A 31 1.83 33.61 7.31
C GLY A 31 1.17 32.59 6.40
N PRO A 32 1.42 31.28 6.61
CA PRO A 32 1.01 30.23 5.68
C PRO A 32 -0.49 29.92 5.70
N ALA A 33 -1.25 30.35 6.73
CA ALA A 33 -2.67 30.08 6.84
C ALA A 33 -3.47 30.94 5.84
N ASN A 34 -4.17 30.28 4.92
CA ASN A 34 -5.08 30.91 3.96
C ASN A 34 -6.36 30.09 3.88
N TRP A 35 -7.51 30.69 4.19
CA TRP A 35 -8.79 30.02 4.19
C TRP A 35 -9.31 29.71 2.78
N ILE A 36 -8.92 30.50 1.79
CA ILE A 36 -9.09 30.22 0.37
C ILE A 36 -7.74 30.32 -0.33
N ARG A 37 -7.39 29.30 -1.10
CA ARG A 37 -6.13 29.24 -1.83
C ARG A 37 -6.38 29.18 -3.32
N ILE A 38 -5.49 29.80 -4.07
CA ILE A 38 -5.50 29.71 -5.52
C ILE A 38 -4.31 28.85 -5.94
N HIS A 39 -4.61 27.68 -6.47
CA HIS A 39 -3.62 26.83 -7.12
C HIS A 39 -3.58 27.17 -8.60
N TYR A 40 -2.41 27.14 -9.19
CA TYR A 40 -2.27 27.25 -10.64
C TYR A 40 -1.66 25.96 -11.19
N ARG A 41 -2.01 25.64 -12.40
CA ARG A 41 -1.43 24.54 -13.17
C ARG A 41 -1.11 25.04 -14.56
N GLU A 42 0.10 24.77 -14.99
CA GLU A 42 0.60 25.09 -16.32
C GLU A 42 0.83 23.78 -17.07
N ASP A 43 0.43 23.73 -18.33
CA ASP A 43 0.55 22.58 -19.20
C ASP A 43 0.90 23.02 -20.62
N GLY A 44 1.63 22.17 -21.36
CA GLY A 44 2.10 22.47 -22.70
C GLY A 44 3.53 23.02 -22.76
N LYS A 45 3.96 23.45 -23.94
CA LYS A 45 5.26 24.07 -24.19
C LYS A 45 5.06 25.35 -25.00
N PHE A 46 5.84 26.39 -24.67
CA PHE A 46 5.80 27.63 -25.44
C PHE A 46 5.98 27.37 -26.96
N PRO A 47 5.17 28.01 -27.85
CA PRO A 47 4.17 29.04 -27.55
C PRO A 47 2.78 28.53 -27.17
N LYS A 48 2.54 27.21 -27.08
CA LYS A 48 1.24 26.61 -26.75
C LYS A 48 1.22 26.18 -25.26
N VAL A 49 1.05 27.19 -24.41
CA VAL A 49 0.93 26.98 -22.94
C VAL A 49 -0.50 27.16 -22.50
N PHE A 50 -1.01 26.23 -21.71
CA PHE A 50 -2.32 26.32 -21.07
C PHE A 50 -2.14 26.53 -19.56
N VAL A 51 -2.64 27.64 -19.04
CA VAL A 51 -2.61 27.97 -17.61
C VAL A 51 -4.02 27.93 -17.06
N SER A 52 -4.23 27.22 -15.97
CA SER A 52 -5.49 27.18 -15.26
C SER A 52 -5.29 27.47 -13.77
N HIS A 53 -6.32 28.02 -13.14
CA HIS A 53 -6.35 28.30 -11.71
C HIS A 53 -7.49 27.54 -11.05
N VAL A 54 -7.31 27.12 -9.80
CA VAL A 54 -8.34 26.48 -8.98
C VAL A 54 -8.39 27.19 -7.63
N ALA A 55 -9.57 27.70 -7.29
CA ALA A 55 -9.83 28.24 -5.96
C ALA A 55 -10.25 27.12 -5.02
N SER A 56 -9.50 26.93 -3.94
CA SER A 56 -9.72 25.87 -2.97
C SER A 56 -10.03 26.45 -1.57
N PRO A 57 -11.30 26.77 -1.27
CA PRO A 57 -11.78 27.00 0.10
C PRO A 57 -12.06 25.66 0.80
N CYS A 58 -12.69 25.68 1.99
CA CYS A 58 -13.40 24.50 2.47
C CYS A 58 -14.69 24.30 1.67
N TYR A 59 -14.91 23.12 1.10
CA TYR A 59 -16.10 22.82 0.30
C TYR A 59 -17.28 22.31 1.13
N HIS A 60 -17.17 22.28 2.46
CA HIS A 60 -18.24 21.86 3.38
C HIS A 60 -18.92 20.56 2.92
N CYS A 61 -18.10 19.52 2.74
CA CYS A 61 -18.51 18.23 2.20
C CYS A 61 -19.82 17.70 2.81
N LYS A 62 -20.60 16.97 2.04
CA LYS A 62 -21.82 16.31 2.52
C LYS A 62 -21.48 15.29 3.60
N GLU A 63 -20.40 14.52 3.39
CA GLU A 63 -19.82 13.62 4.35
C GLU A 63 -18.45 14.16 4.83
N PRO A 64 -18.42 15.06 5.84
CA PRO A 64 -17.19 15.75 6.23
C PRO A 64 -16.32 14.87 7.13
N VAL A 65 -15.48 14.07 6.54
CA VAL A 65 -14.58 13.15 7.25
C VAL A 65 -13.73 13.85 8.30
N CYS A 66 -13.34 15.11 8.06
CA CYS A 66 -12.61 15.93 9.03
C CYS A 66 -13.38 16.15 10.34
N ALA A 67 -14.72 16.20 10.30
CA ALA A 67 -15.56 16.29 11.50
C ALA A 67 -15.66 14.93 12.20
N HIS A 68 -15.79 13.84 11.44
CA HIS A 68 -15.92 12.50 12.02
C HIS A 68 -14.65 12.05 12.76
N VAL A 69 -13.49 12.47 12.31
CA VAL A 69 -12.21 12.04 12.89
C VAL A 69 -11.63 12.99 13.92
N CYS A 70 -12.23 14.15 14.16
CA CYS A 70 -11.72 15.07 15.15
C CYS A 70 -11.85 14.47 16.57
N PRO A 71 -10.74 14.18 17.28
CA PRO A 71 -10.80 13.51 18.59
C PRO A 71 -11.35 14.40 19.69
N ASN A 72 -11.28 15.72 19.51
CA ASN A 72 -11.75 16.72 20.45
C ASN A 72 -13.14 17.25 20.07
N GLU A 73 -13.77 16.69 19.03
CA GLU A 73 -15.06 17.16 18.49
C GLU A 73 -15.09 18.68 18.22
N ALA A 74 -13.92 19.21 17.85
CA ALA A 74 -13.77 20.62 17.54
C ALA A 74 -14.29 20.99 16.14
N LEU A 75 -14.51 19.98 15.27
CA LEU A 75 -15.08 20.14 13.94
C LEU A 75 -16.50 19.57 13.95
N THR A 76 -17.49 20.40 13.65
CA THR A 76 -18.89 19.98 13.60
C THR A 76 -19.55 20.45 12.32
N LYS A 77 -20.47 19.65 11.79
CA LYS A 77 -21.32 20.03 10.67
C LYS A 77 -22.66 20.56 11.19
N ARG A 78 -23.03 21.76 10.79
CA ARG A 78 -24.31 22.37 11.17
C ARG A 78 -25.44 21.66 10.43
N GLY A 79 -26.52 21.34 11.15
CA GLY A 79 -27.69 20.65 10.57
C GLY A 79 -28.52 21.54 9.66
N GLU A 80 -28.58 22.84 9.94
CA GLU A 80 -29.41 23.81 9.23
C GLU A 80 -28.95 24.14 7.82
N ASP A 81 -27.64 24.25 7.61
CA ASP A 81 -27.04 24.71 6.34
C ASP A 81 -25.91 23.81 5.81
N GLY A 82 -25.53 22.79 6.57
CA GLY A 82 -24.48 21.86 6.20
C GLY A 82 -23.06 22.44 6.25
N ILE A 83 -22.88 23.63 6.81
CA ILE A 83 -21.58 24.27 6.96
C ILE A 83 -20.78 23.53 8.04
N VAL A 84 -19.52 23.20 7.74
CA VAL A 84 -18.61 22.63 8.73
C VAL A 84 -17.88 23.77 9.42
N VAL A 85 -18.01 23.86 10.73
CA VAL A 85 -17.40 24.91 11.57
C VAL A 85 -16.36 24.34 12.53
N VAL A 86 -15.48 25.22 13.03
CA VAL A 86 -14.45 24.89 14.02
C VAL A 86 -14.79 25.58 15.33
N ASP A 87 -14.94 24.78 16.38
CA ASP A 87 -14.95 25.27 17.76
C ASP A 87 -13.48 25.41 18.21
N ARG A 88 -13.00 26.64 18.28
CA ARG A 88 -11.60 26.94 18.63
C ARG A 88 -11.29 26.66 20.11
N ASP A 89 -12.28 26.62 20.98
CA ASP A 89 -12.07 26.34 22.39
C ASP A 89 -11.87 24.86 22.64
N LYS A 90 -12.54 24.02 21.88
CA LYS A 90 -12.32 22.56 21.87
C LYS A 90 -11.05 22.17 21.13
N CYS A 91 -10.58 22.99 20.17
CA CYS A 91 -9.34 22.72 19.44
C CYS A 91 -8.14 23.00 20.33
N ARG A 92 -7.45 21.96 20.77
CA ARG A 92 -6.26 22.07 21.65
C ARG A 92 -4.98 22.46 20.90
N GLY A 93 -5.01 22.46 19.56
CA GLY A 93 -3.80 22.66 18.74
C GLY A 93 -2.74 21.58 18.93
N ASP A 94 -3.10 20.46 19.55
CA ASP A 94 -2.22 19.35 19.91
C ASP A 94 -1.92 18.41 18.73
N LYS A 95 -2.33 18.81 17.53
CA LYS A 95 -2.09 18.08 16.28
C LYS A 95 -2.61 16.63 16.26
N THR A 96 -3.40 16.21 17.25
CA THR A 96 -3.96 14.86 17.36
C THR A 96 -5.17 14.62 16.44
N CYS A 97 -5.66 15.67 15.78
CA CYS A 97 -6.74 15.60 14.81
C CYS A 97 -6.16 15.34 13.41
N GLY A 98 -5.75 14.16 13.13
CA GLY A 98 -5.38 13.81 11.79
C GLY A 98 -6.35 12.83 11.21
N ILE A 99 -6.63 12.93 9.95
CA ILE A 99 -6.96 11.82 9.09
C ILE A 99 -8.08 12.16 8.13
N VAL A 100 -7.79 11.94 6.89
CA VAL A 100 -8.56 11.42 5.80
C VAL A 100 -8.39 12.17 4.47
N SER A 101 -8.01 11.41 3.54
CA SER A 101 -8.17 11.41 2.09
C SER A 101 -7.02 11.94 1.24
N GLU A 102 -6.15 11.02 0.90
CA GLU A 102 -5.24 11.13 -0.24
C GLU A 102 -5.82 10.47 -1.51
N ALA A 103 -7.06 10.01 -1.46
CA ALA A 103 -7.70 9.34 -2.60
C ALA A 103 -7.87 10.23 -3.85
N ALA A 104 -7.67 11.54 -3.70
CA ALA A 104 -7.81 12.50 -4.80
C ALA A 104 -6.47 12.91 -5.44
N MET A 105 -5.33 12.50 -4.88
CA MET A 105 -4.02 12.84 -5.44
C MET A 105 -3.23 11.56 -5.69
N GLY A 106 -2.78 11.38 -6.94
CA GLY A 106 -2.03 10.19 -7.35
C GLY A 106 -0.74 9.96 -6.56
N PRO A 107 -0.10 8.80 -6.71
CA PRO A 107 1.18 8.51 -6.07
C PRO A 107 2.24 9.52 -6.48
N GLY A 108 2.67 10.38 -5.57
CA GLY A 108 3.64 11.46 -5.79
C GLY A 108 3.34 12.76 -5.03
N TYR A 109 2.15 12.93 -4.45
CA TYR A 109 1.77 14.15 -3.71
C TYR A 109 2.00 14.08 -2.18
N LEU A 110 2.70 13.04 -1.70
CA LEU A 110 2.88 12.77 -0.26
C LEU A 110 4.00 13.56 0.43
N TYR A 111 4.69 14.46 -0.26
CA TYR A 111 5.98 14.97 0.20
C TYR A 111 6.00 16.47 0.44
N GLY A 112 5.07 16.94 1.30
CA GLY A 112 5.17 18.25 1.93
C GLY A 112 5.77 18.16 3.35
N ALA A 113 6.31 19.26 3.89
CA ALA A 113 6.74 19.32 5.28
C ALA A 113 5.60 18.89 6.22
N GLY A 114 5.82 17.85 7.04
CA GLY A 114 4.83 17.34 7.99
C GLY A 114 4.46 15.86 7.86
N VAL A 115 5.09 15.11 6.94
CA VAL A 115 4.84 13.68 6.79
C VAL A 115 5.66 12.87 7.80
N ALA A 116 5.06 11.84 8.41
CA ALA A 116 5.77 10.99 9.37
C ALA A 116 6.76 10.05 8.67
N PRO A 117 7.93 9.75 9.28
CA PRO A 117 8.91 8.83 8.71
C PRO A 117 8.32 7.45 8.40
N CYS A 118 7.43 6.92 9.26
CA CYS A 118 6.76 5.64 9.03
C CYS A 118 5.81 5.65 7.80
N GLN A 119 5.21 6.79 7.48
CA GLN A 119 4.38 6.95 6.29
C GLN A 119 5.23 6.98 5.02
N VAL A 120 6.34 7.72 5.04
CA VAL A 120 7.27 7.81 3.90
C VAL A 120 7.95 6.47 3.65
N ALA A 121 8.30 5.74 4.70
CA ALA A 121 8.90 4.42 4.58
C ALA A 121 7.93 3.34 4.07
N CYS A 122 6.61 3.59 4.12
CA CYS A 122 5.63 2.66 3.58
C CYS A 122 5.55 2.79 2.06
N PRO A 123 5.90 1.75 1.26
CA PRO A 123 5.83 1.82 -0.20
C PRO A 123 4.43 2.18 -0.74
N ALA A 124 3.36 1.76 -0.05
CA ALA A 124 1.98 2.10 -0.38
C ALA A 124 1.54 3.48 0.15
N GLY A 125 2.42 4.23 0.84
CA GLY A 125 2.12 5.56 1.37
C GLY A 125 0.98 5.59 2.40
N LEU A 126 0.85 4.56 3.23
CA LEU A 126 -0.26 4.41 4.18
C LEU A 126 -0.20 5.47 5.28
N HIS A 127 -1.33 6.08 5.60
CA HIS A 127 -1.41 7.11 6.64
C HIS A 127 -1.36 6.49 8.06
N ILE A 128 -0.16 6.07 8.45
CA ILE A 128 0.06 5.30 9.67
C ILE A 128 -0.27 6.06 10.95
N PRO A 129 0.22 7.28 11.19
CA PRO A 129 -0.11 8.00 12.43
C PRO A 129 -1.61 8.13 12.63
N GLY A 130 -2.32 8.28 11.54
CA GLY A 130 -3.75 8.45 11.56
C GLY A 130 -4.53 7.25 12.04
N TYR A 131 -4.38 6.09 11.44
CA TYR A 131 -5.14 4.94 11.91
C TYR A 131 -4.68 4.49 13.31
N VAL A 132 -3.41 4.69 13.67
CA VAL A 132 -2.92 4.43 15.03
C VAL A 132 -3.60 5.36 16.03
N ALA A 133 -3.73 6.66 15.71
CA ALA A 133 -4.46 7.61 16.56
C ALA A 133 -5.94 7.25 16.70
N LEU A 134 -6.59 6.73 15.66
CA LEU A 134 -7.98 6.25 15.76
C LEU A 134 -8.10 5.03 16.66
N ILE A 135 -7.19 4.07 16.54
CA ILE A 135 -7.16 2.89 17.43
C ILE A 135 -6.99 3.32 18.88
N SER A 136 -6.10 4.28 19.19
CA SER A 136 -5.90 4.78 20.55
C SER A 136 -7.16 5.39 21.17
N LYS A 137 -8.16 5.75 20.35
CA LYS A 137 -9.46 6.31 20.76
C LYS A 137 -10.61 5.29 20.65
N GLY A 138 -10.32 4.03 20.33
CA GLY A 138 -11.34 3.00 20.12
C GLY A 138 -12.15 3.16 18.82
N LYS A 139 -11.78 4.07 17.92
CA LYS A 139 -12.44 4.32 16.62
C LYS A 139 -11.94 3.34 15.56
N ASN A 140 -12.16 2.05 15.81
CA ASN A 140 -11.57 0.98 15.00
C ASN A 140 -12.17 0.88 13.59
N LYS A 141 -13.46 1.23 13.43
CA LYS A 141 -14.11 1.24 12.12
C LYS A 141 -13.49 2.32 11.22
N GLU A 142 -13.37 3.54 11.74
CA GLU A 142 -12.76 4.66 11.03
C GLU A 142 -11.27 4.40 10.74
N ALA A 143 -10.59 3.68 11.63
CA ALA A 143 -9.21 3.23 11.38
C ALA A 143 -9.12 2.28 10.18
N LEU A 144 -10.05 1.31 10.07
CA LEU A 144 -10.12 0.39 8.92
C LEU A 144 -10.46 1.14 7.63
N ASP A 145 -11.43 2.05 7.69
CA ASP A 145 -11.85 2.85 6.54
C ASP A 145 -10.66 3.68 6.01
N LEU A 146 -9.85 4.24 6.91
CA LEU A 146 -8.62 4.96 6.55
C LEU A 146 -7.57 4.04 5.92
N ILE A 147 -7.30 2.89 6.52
CA ILE A 147 -6.36 1.90 5.98
C ILE A 147 -6.76 1.51 4.56
N ARG A 148 -8.05 1.26 4.32
CA ARG A 148 -8.60 0.85 3.03
C ARG A 148 -8.50 1.93 1.93
N GLN A 149 -8.26 3.18 2.28
CA GLN A 149 -8.04 4.21 1.25
C GLN A 149 -6.82 3.90 0.38
N ARG A 150 -5.77 3.31 0.96
CA ARG A 150 -4.51 3.01 0.29
C ARG A 150 -4.13 1.54 0.32
N MET A 151 -4.74 0.74 1.18
CA MET A 151 -4.39 -0.66 1.40
C MET A 151 -5.52 -1.58 0.96
N PRO A 152 -5.41 -2.18 -0.23
CA PRO A 152 -6.43 -3.13 -0.73
C PRO A 152 -6.44 -4.44 0.05
N LEU A 153 -5.30 -4.83 0.63
CA LEU A 153 -5.09 -6.11 1.32
C LEU A 153 -4.70 -5.89 2.80
N PRO A 154 -5.54 -5.22 3.61
CA PRO A 154 -5.17 -4.87 4.98
C PRO A 154 -5.05 -6.08 5.90
N SER A 155 -5.86 -7.14 5.71
CA SER A 155 -5.78 -8.38 6.50
C SER A 155 -4.49 -9.15 6.22
N VAL A 156 -4.07 -9.17 4.97
CA VAL A 156 -2.79 -9.75 4.54
C VAL A 156 -1.61 -8.97 5.12
N CYS A 157 -1.59 -7.64 4.89
CA CYS A 157 -0.50 -6.79 5.37
C CYS A 157 -0.47 -6.59 6.89
N GLY A 158 -1.52 -6.98 7.61
CA GLY A 158 -1.52 -7.07 9.07
C GLY A 158 -0.80 -8.32 9.61
N ARG A 159 -0.33 -9.22 8.71
CA ARG A 159 0.27 -10.52 9.05
C ARG A 159 1.64 -10.79 8.44
N VAL A 160 1.82 -10.40 7.17
CA VAL A 160 3.00 -10.82 6.38
C VAL A 160 3.74 -9.66 5.72
N CYS A 161 3.52 -8.44 6.17
CA CYS A 161 4.28 -7.27 5.74
C CYS A 161 5.68 -7.27 6.36
N LEU A 162 6.72 -6.90 5.59
CA LEU A 162 8.08 -6.66 6.13
C LEU A 162 8.20 -5.37 6.93
N HIS A 163 7.11 -4.66 7.13
CA HIS A 163 6.90 -3.45 7.95
C HIS A 163 8.07 -2.42 7.99
N PRO A 164 8.57 -1.92 6.85
CA PRO A 164 9.63 -0.90 6.82
C PRO A 164 9.23 0.37 7.59
N CYS A 165 7.95 0.58 7.79
CA CYS A 165 7.42 1.63 8.63
C CYS A 165 7.77 1.50 10.12
N GLU A 166 7.93 0.29 10.64
CA GLU A 166 8.39 0.04 12.01
C GLU A 166 9.88 0.34 12.13
N THR A 167 10.69 -0.04 11.14
CA THR A 167 12.12 0.29 11.06
C THR A 167 12.35 1.80 11.01
N ALA A 168 11.46 2.57 10.37
CA ALA A 168 11.53 4.03 10.33
C ALA A 168 10.83 4.73 11.50
N CYS A 169 10.24 3.98 12.43
CA CYS A 169 9.47 4.54 13.53
C CYS A 169 10.38 5.21 14.58
N ARG A 170 10.24 6.51 14.79
CA ARG A 170 11.05 7.25 15.73
C ARG A 170 10.86 6.88 17.20
N ARG A 171 9.79 6.15 17.53
CA ARG A 171 9.62 5.61 18.89
C ARG A 171 10.80 4.71 19.31
N GLN A 172 11.48 4.06 18.36
CA GLN A 172 12.69 3.27 18.62
C GLN A 172 13.84 4.06 19.24
N GLU A 173 13.86 5.39 19.11
CA GLU A 173 14.85 6.27 19.75
C GLU A 173 14.64 6.37 21.28
N ILE A 174 13.47 5.93 21.77
CA ILE A 174 13.10 5.95 23.19
C ILE A 174 13.18 4.54 23.78
N GLU A 175 12.50 3.55 23.14
CA GLU A 175 12.59 2.12 23.53
C GLU A 175 12.41 1.17 22.35
N GLN A 176 11.20 0.96 21.84
CA GLN A 176 10.88 0.04 20.74
C GLN A 176 9.88 0.71 19.77
N PRO A 177 9.95 0.43 18.46
CA PRO A 177 8.99 0.96 17.50
C PRO A 177 7.56 0.56 17.84
N ILE A 178 6.60 1.32 17.33
CA ILE A 178 5.17 0.96 17.41
C ILE A 178 4.93 -0.34 16.61
N ALA A 179 4.11 -1.25 17.14
CA ALA A 179 3.71 -2.48 16.47
C ALA A 179 2.67 -2.20 15.36
N ILE A 180 3.09 -1.51 14.31
CA ILE A 180 2.23 -0.95 13.26
C ILE A 180 1.53 -2.07 12.48
N MET A 181 2.25 -3.15 12.16
CA MET A 181 1.69 -4.32 11.48
C MET A 181 0.61 -5.00 12.34
N ALA A 182 0.90 -5.22 13.61
CA ALA A 182 -0.02 -5.87 14.54
C ALA A 182 -1.28 -5.04 14.78
N LEU A 183 -1.16 -3.71 14.90
CA LEU A 183 -2.31 -2.80 15.02
C LEU A 183 -3.20 -2.85 13.77
N LYS A 184 -2.62 -2.98 12.59
CA LYS A 184 -3.38 -3.17 11.34
C LYS A 184 -4.14 -4.50 11.36
N GLY A 185 -3.49 -5.58 11.76
CA GLY A 185 -4.12 -6.90 11.95
C GLY A 185 -5.28 -6.84 12.94
N PHE A 186 -5.07 -6.22 14.10
CA PHE A 186 -6.10 -6.02 15.11
C PHE A 186 -7.37 -5.38 14.53
N VAL A 187 -7.24 -4.30 13.79
CA VAL A 187 -8.40 -3.60 13.21
C VAL A 187 -9.15 -4.49 12.22
N THR A 188 -8.44 -5.23 11.37
CA THR A 188 -9.08 -6.11 10.38
C THR A 188 -9.80 -7.30 11.00
N ASP A 189 -9.38 -7.74 12.19
CA ASP A 189 -9.98 -8.89 12.87
C ASP A 189 -11.13 -8.50 13.79
N ASN A 190 -11.10 -7.29 14.37
CA ASN A 190 -12.05 -6.86 15.40
C ASN A 190 -13.14 -5.92 14.88
N VAL A 191 -13.08 -5.48 13.62
CA VAL A 191 -14.14 -4.69 12.99
C VAL A 191 -15.00 -5.60 12.13
N SER A 192 -16.30 -5.61 12.37
CA SER A 192 -17.27 -6.29 11.50
C SER A 192 -17.21 -5.66 10.10
N GLN A 193 -16.69 -6.42 9.13
CA GLN A 193 -16.52 -5.92 7.78
C GLN A 193 -17.75 -6.24 6.94
N ARG A 194 -18.61 -5.24 6.75
CA ARG A 194 -19.66 -5.31 5.74
C ARG A 194 -18.99 -5.21 4.36
N LEU A 195 -19.40 -6.07 3.43
CA LEU A 195 -18.95 -5.95 2.04
C LEU A 195 -19.44 -4.62 1.46
N PRO A 196 -18.61 -3.94 0.66
CA PRO A 196 -18.98 -2.68 0.04
C PRO A 196 -20.07 -2.90 -1.02
N GLU A 197 -20.78 -1.84 -1.34
CA GLU A 197 -21.64 -1.82 -2.51
C GLU A 197 -20.79 -1.79 -3.79
N ARG A 198 -21.33 -2.38 -4.84
CA ARG A 198 -20.69 -2.38 -6.15
C ARG A 198 -20.60 -0.95 -6.67
N LEU A 199 -19.40 -0.55 -7.10
CA LEU A 199 -19.18 0.76 -7.69
C LEU A 199 -19.76 0.84 -9.11
N SER A 200 -20.32 2.00 -9.44
CA SER A 200 -20.78 2.28 -10.78
C SER A 200 -19.60 2.49 -11.73
N ARG A 201 -19.68 1.92 -12.91
CA ARG A 201 -18.70 2.16 -13.97
C ARG A 201 -18.90 3.58 -14.53
N VAL A 202 -17.82 4.34 -14.64
CA VAL A 202 -17.81 5.72 -15.13
C VAL A 202 -17.21 5.81 -16.54
N HIS A 203 -16.20 4.97 -16.82
CA HIS A 203 -15.50 4.93 -18.11
C HIS A 203 -15.96 3.74 -18.96
N GLU A 204 -15.97 3.92 -20.28
CA GLU A 204 -16.32 2.83 -21.21
C GLU A 204 -15.20 1.81 -21.38
N GLU A 205 -13.96 2.25 -21.15
CA GLU A 205 -12.76 1.42 -21.27
C GLU A 205 -12.73 0.33 -20.22
N LYS A 206 -12.12 -0.79 -20.58
CA LYS A 206 -11.90 -1.95 -19.72
C LYS A 206 -10.41 -2.21 -19.58
N VAL A 207 -10.01 -2.70 -18.43
CA VAL A 207 -8.63 -3.11 -18.16
C VAL A 207 -8.58 -4.60 -17.86
N ALA A 208 -7.71 -5.33 -18.57
CA ALA A 208 -7.38 -6.70 -18.26
C ALA A 208 -6.13 -6.76 -17.38
N ILE A 209 -6.16 -7.56 -16.32
CA ILE A 209 -5.02 -7.80 -15.44
C ILE A 209 -4.69 -9.29 -15.47
N VAL A 210 -3.44 -9.62 -15.75
CA VAL A 210 -2.94 -10.99 -15.85
C VAL A 210 -2.20 -11.36 -14.58
N GLY A 211 -2.83 -12.14 -13.72
CA GLY A 211 -2.34 -12.55 -12.40
C GLY A 211 -3.07 -11.84 -11.24
N SER A 212 -3.51 -12.62 -10.27
CA SER A 212 -4.24 -12.16 -9.08
C SER A 212 -3.36 -12.07 -7.83
N GLY A 213 -2.05 -11.93 -8.00
CA GLY A 213 -1.12 -11.66 -6.89
C GLY A 213 -1.33 -10.27 -6.27
N PRO A 214 -0.53 -9.88 -5.25
CA PRO A 214 -0.68 -8.59 -4.56
C PRO A 214 -0.69 -7.39 -5.50
N ALA A 215 0.17 -7.37 -6.51
CA ALA A 215 0.24 -6.29 -7.50
C ALA A 215 -1.03 -6.19 -8.34
N GLY A 216 -1.51 -7.34 -8.86
CA GLY A 216 -2.73 -7.39 -9.68
C GLY A 216 -3.98 -7.00 -8.90
N LEU A 217 -4.13 -7.50 -7.67
CA LEU A 217 -5.25 -7.15 -6.79
C LEU A 217 -5.22 -5.68 -6.39
N ALA A 218 -4.03 -5.10 -6.15
CA ALA A 218 -3.88 -3.68 -5.82
C ALA A 218 -4.24 -2.79 -7.01
N ALA A 219 -3.76 -3.13 -8.20
CA ALA A 219 -4.13 -2.41 -9.42
C ALA A 219 -5.64 -2.52 -9.71
N ALA A 220 -6.23 -3.71 -9.55
CA ALA A 220 -7.65 -3.92 -9.73
C ALA A 220 -8.49 -3.05 -8.78
N TYR A 221 -8.06 -2.96 -7.52
CA TYR A 221 -8.70 -2.13 -6.50
C TYR A 221 -8.70 -0.65 -6.87
N ASP A 222 -7.57 -0.11 -7.32
CA ASP A 222 -7.47 1.31 -7.67
C ASP A 222 -8.20 1.63 -8.98
N LEU A 223 -8.11 0.76 -9.99
CA LEU A 223 -8.77 0.94 -11.28
C LEU A 223 -10.31 0.85 -11.18
N ILE A 224 -10.85 -0.09 -10.39
CA ILE A 224 -12.30 -0.15 -10.18
C ILE A 224 -12.82 1.10 -9.46
N ARG A 225 -12.05 1.64 -8.50
CA ARG A 225 -12.36 2.89 -7.80
C ARG A 225 -12.22 4.12 -8.69
N ALA A 226 -11.36 4.06 -9.70
CA ALA A 226 -11.27 5.08 -10.75
C ALA A 226 -12.42 4.99 -11.76
N GLY A 227 -13.30 3.98 -11.68
CA GLY A 227 -14.51 3.86 -12.51
C GLY A 227 -14.35 3.02 -13.78
N TYR A 228 -13.26 2.26 -13.93
CA TYR A 228 -13.05 1.36 -15.06
C TYR A 228 -13.72 -0.01 -14.85
N GLY A 229 -14.04 -0.70 -15.96
CA GLY A 229 -14.35 -2.12 -15.92
C GLY A 229 -13.05 -2.93 -15.77
N VAL A 230 -12.94 -3.78 -14.75
CA VAL A 230 -11.70 -4.53 -14.46
C VAL A 230 -11.97 -6.02 -14.44
N THR A 231 -11.19 -6.78 -15.24
CA THR A 231 -11.18 -8.24 -15.24
C THR A 231 -9.77 -8.74 -14.93
N VAL A 232 -9.65 -9.58 -13.91
CA VAL A 232 -8.41 -10.26 -13.53
C VAL A 232 -8.43 -11.69 -14.03
N PHE A 233 -7.44 -12.09 -14.80
CA PHE A 233 -7.24 -13.45 -15.30
C PHE A 233 -6.19 -14.15 -14.44
N GLU A 234 -6.59 -15.23 -13.78
CA GLU A 234 -5.75 -16.02 -12.90
C GLU A 234 -5.62 -17.44 -13.44
N SER A 235 -4.38 -17.90 -13.61
CA SER A 235 -4.10 -19.25 -14.11
C SER A 235 -4.46 -20.35 -13.12
N MET A 236 -4.38 -20.05 -11.83
CA MET A 236 -4.62 -20.99 -10.75
C MET A 236 -6.12 -21.10 -10.42
N PRO A 237 -6.58 -22.18 -9.78
CA PRO A 237 -7.99 -22.33 -9.38
C PRO A 237 -8.38 -21.39 -8.23
N VAL A 238 -7.41 -20.80 -7.54
CA VAL A 238 -7.61 -19.87 -6.43
C VAL A 238 -6.89 -18.56 -6.70
N ALA A 239 -7.52 -17.43 -6.34
CA ALA A 239 -6.90 -16.12 -6.44
C ALA A 239 -5.94 -15.86 -5.26
N GLY A 240 -4.99 -14.92 -5.48
CA GLY A 240 -4.05 -14.48 -4.45
C GLY A 240 -2.58 -14.68 -4.81
N GLY A 241 -2.27 -15.41 -5.90
CA GLY A 241 -0.90 -15.70 -6.30
C GLY A 241 -0.09 -16.31 -5.16
N MET A 242 1.13 -15.82 -4.91
CA MET A 242 2.00 -16.35 -3.84
C MET A 242 1.44 -16.16 -2.43
N LEU A 243 0.44 -15.29 -2.20
CA LEU A 243 -0.25 -15.20 -0.90
C LEU A 243 -1.05 -16.48 -0.60
N SER A 244 -1.60 -17.12 -1.60
CA SER A 244 -2.33 -18.39 -1.47
C SER A 244 -1.43 -19.59 -1.68
N ALA A 245 -0.46 -19.50 -2.60
CA ALA A 245 0.39 -20.62 -3.01
C ALA A 245 1.64 -20.79 -2.14
N GLY A 246 2.31 -19.69 -1.77
CA GLY A 246 3.63 -19.70 -1.15
C GLY A 246 3.62 -19.53 0.36
N ILE A 247 2.77 -18.64 0.89
CA ILE A 247 2.77 -18.34 2.32
C ILE A 247 1.94 -19.40 3.08
N PRO A 248 2.50 -20.03 4.12
CA PRO A 248 1.79 -21.06 4.87
C PRO A 248 0.64 -20.50 5.70
N GLU A 249 -0.38 -21.34 5.92
CA GLU A 249 -1.62 -20.93 6.60
C GLU A 249 -1.38 -20.51 8.07
N HIS A 250 -0.36 -21.05 8.72
CA HIS A 250 0.01 -20.64 10.08
C HIS A 250 0.56 -19.22 10.20
N ARG A 251 0.93 -18.57 9.07
CA ARG A 251 1.29 -17.15 8.97
C ARG A 251 0.18 -16.32 8.34
N LEU A 252 -0.47 -16.86 7.31
CA LEU A 252 -1.54 -16.17 6.59
C LEU A 252 -2.77 -17.09 6.46
N PRO A 253 -3.71 -17.02 7.40
CA PRO A 253 -4.96 -17.78 7.33
C PRO A 253 -5.71 -17.52 6.03
N ARG A 254 -6.21 -18.57 5.40
CA ARG A 254 -6.94 -18.45 4.13
C ARG A 254 -8.18 -17.56 4.24
N GLN A 255 -8.80 -17.52 5.42
CA GLN A 255 -9.94 -16.62 5.68
C GLN A 255 -9.54 -15.15 5.64
N ALA A 256 -8.34 -14.78 6.12
CA ALA A 256 -7.84 -13.41 6.08
C ALA A 256 -7.60 -12.96 4.63
N LEU A 257 -6.96 -13.80 3.81
CA LEU A 257 -6.77 -13.55 2.39
C LEU A 257 -8.11 -13.46 1.64
N LYS A 258 -9.00 -14.42 1.89
CA LYS A 258 -10.33 -14.46 1.25
C LYS A 258 -11.15 -13.20 1.55
N ARG A 259 -11.10 -12.70 2.77
CA ARG A 259 -11.79 -11.47 3.21
C ARG A 259 -11.38 -10.26 2.37
N ASP A 260 -10.08 -10.07 2.14
CA ASP A 260 -9.58 -8.97 1.33
C ASP A 260 -9.95 -9.14 -0.15
N ILE A 261 -9.86 -10.36 -0.70
CA ILE A 261 -10.25 -10.66 -2.09
C ILE A 261 -11.75 -10.46 -2.30
N ASP A 262 -12.58 -10.95 -1.37
CA ASP A 262 -14.04 -10.80 -1.46
C ASP A 262 -14.45 -9.32 -1.39
N TYR A 263 -13.75 -8.50 -0.62
CA TYR A 263 -13.97 -7.06 -0.59
C TYR A 263 -13.70 -6.42 -1.97
N ILE A 264 -12.59 -6.77 -2.61
CA ILE A 264 -12.23 -6.28 -3.96
C ILE A 264 -13.28 -6.74 -5.00
N LYS A 265 -13.72 -8.00 -4.94
CA LYS A 265 -14.78 -8.53 -5.80
C LYS A 265 -16.10 -7.80 -5.62
N ALA A 266 -16.47 -7.49 -4.37
CA ALA A 266 -17.72 -6.79 -4.06
C ALA A 266 -17.75 -5.37 -4.65
N LEU A 267 -16.60 -4.69 -4.79
CA LEU A 267 -16.49 -3.42 -5.49
C LEU A 267 -16.84 -3.51 -6.99
N GLY A 268 -16.83 -4.72 -7.57
CA GLY A 268 -17.20 -4.96 -8.96
C GLY A 268 -16.10 -5.54 -9.84
N VAL A 269 -14.93 -5.86 -9.27
CA VAL A 269 -13.84 -6.54 -10.00
C VAL A 269 -14.25 -7.97 -10.35
N GLU A 270 -14.14 -8.35 -11.63
CA GLU A 270 -14.30 -9.72 -12.09
C GLU A 270 -12.98 -10.47 -11.96
N ILE A 271 -12.94 -11.59 -11.26
CA ILE A 271 -11.77 -12.48 -11.17
C ILE A 271 -12.11 -13.82 -11.81
N LYS A 272 -11.44 -14.15 -12.91
CA LYS A 272 -11.54 -15.42 -13.63
C LYS A 272 -10.38 -16.31 -13.24
N THR A 273 -10.63 -17.27 -12.38
CA THR A 273 -9.67 -18.32 -12.02
C THR A 273 -9.63 -19.43 -13.08
N SER A 274 -8.60 -20.27 -13.07
CA SER A 274 -8.36 -21.31 -14.08
C SER A 274 -8.42 -20.76 -15.52
N SER A 275 -7.96 -19.53 -15.70
CA SER A 275 -8.01 -18.80 -16.96
C SER A 275 -6.60 -18.26 -17.32
N PRO A 276 -5.67 -19.15 -17.70
CA PRO A 276 -4.31 -18.76 -18.03
C PRO A 276 -4.29 -17.89 -19.29
N VAL A 277 -3.56 -16.77 -19.23
CA VAL A 277 -3.20 -15.98 -20.40
C VAL A 277 -1.89 -16.55 -20.96
N GLY A 278 -1.88 -16.88 -22.26
CA GLY A 278 -0.78 -17.55 -22.94
C GLY A 278 -1.23 -18.20 -24.25
N PRO A 279 -0.85 -19.44 -24.56
CA PRO A 279 -1.14 -20.05 -25.86
C PRO A 279 -2.62 -20.13 -26.25
N GLY A 280 -3.52 -20.23 -25.30
CA GLY A 280 -4.97 -20.33 -25.54
C GLY A 280 -5.75 -19.00 -25.45
N LEU A 281 -5.14 -17.99 -24.86
CA LEU A 281 -5.67 -16.63 -24.72
C LEU A 281 -4.49 -15.66 -24.69
N SER A 282 -4.15 -15.11 -25.83
CA SER A 282 -2.99 -14.22 -25.97
C SER A 282 -3.27 -12.80 -25.47
N ILE A 283 -2.22 -12.00 -25.28
CA ILE A 283 -2.35 -10.57 -24.99
C ILE A 283 -3.08 -9.84 -26.14
N ASP A 284 -2.85 -10.25 -27.40
CA ASP A 284 -3.56 -9.70 -28.56
C ASP A 284 -5.05 -10.03 -28.51
N ASP A 285 -5.43 -11.22 -28.06
CA ASP A 285 -6.84 -11.57 -27.90
C ASP A 285 -7.52 -10.69 -26.85
N LEU A 286 -6.82 -10.29 -25.79
CA LEU A 286 -7.37 -9.37 -24.79
C LEU A 286 -7.63 -7.98 -25.42
N PHE A 287 -6.69 -7.43 -26.19
CA PHE A 287 -6.94 -6.18 -26.92
C PHE A 287 -8.07 -6.31 -27.93
N ASN A 288 -8.15 -7.42 -28.66
CA ASN A 288 -9.23 -7.70 -29.62
C ASN A 288 -10.59 -7.85 -28.95
N GLN A 289 -10.65 -8.26 -27.66
CA GLN A 289 -11.86 -8.29 -26.84
C GLN A 289 -12.26 -6.89 -26.30
N GLY A 290 -11.54 -5.85 -26.69
CA GLY A 290 -11.88 -4.46 -26.37
C GLY A 290 -11.35 -3.98 -25.02
N TYR A 291 -10.31 -4.62 -24.46
CA TYR A 291 -9.58 -4.07 -23.33
C TYR A 291 -8.69 -2.92 -23.82
N GLY A 292 -8.84 -1.72 -23.24
CA GLY A 292 -8.06 -0.52 -23.59
C GLY A 292 -6.64 -0.55 -23.04
N ALA A 293 -6.41 -1.33 -21.97
CA ALA A 293 -5.08 -1.60 -21.42
C ALA A 293 -5.00 -3.02 -20.86
N VAL A 294 -3.80 -3.59 -20.89
CA VAL A 294 -3.46 -4.89 -20.30
C VAL A 294 -2.32 -4.71 -19.31
N LEU A 295 -2.47 -5.22 -18.09
CA LEU A 295 -1.47 -5.20 -17.04
C LEU A 295 -1.00 -6.62 -16.72
N VAL A 296 0.30 -6.90 -16.87
CA VAL A 296 0.93 -8.19 -16.56
C VAL A 296 1.48 -8.15 -15.14
N THR A 297 0.98 -9.04 -14.27
CA THR A 297 1.37 -9.15 -12.84
C THR A 297 1.54 -10.62 -12.44
N VAL A 298 2.17 -11.41 -13.29
CA VAL A 298 2.34 -12.87 -13.10
C VAL A 298 3.31 -13.24 -11.98
N GLY A 299 4.00 -12.25 -11.42
CA GLY A 299 4.92 -12.42 -10.30
C GLY A 299 6.17 -13.23 -10.65
N ALA A 300 6.83 -13.77 -9.61
CA ALA A 300 7.99 -14.65 -9.69
C ALA A 300 7.72 -15.91 -8.85
N HIS A 301 7.23 -16.97 -9.49
CA HIS A 301 6.79 -18.18 -8.80
C HIS A 301 7.64 -19.41 -9.10
N LYS A 302 8.54 -19.32 -10.10
CA LYS A 302 9.44 -20.41 -10.48
C LYS A 302 10.64 -20.44 -9.57
N GLY A 303 10.64 -21.35 -8.61
CA GLY A 303 11.75 -21.54 -7.67
C GLY A 303 13.00 -22.07 -8.36
N GLN A 304 14.15 -21.71 -7.79
CA GLN A 304 15.46 -22.12 -8.30
C GLN A 304 16.02 -23.31 -7.49
N LYS A 305 16.80 -24.16 -8.16
CA LYS A 305 17.64 -25.18 -7.53
C LYS A 305 19.06 -25.12 -8.12
N LEU A 306 20.05 -25.56 -7.32
CA LEU A 306 21.42 -25.64 -7.77
C LEU A 306 21.63 -26.84 -8.70
N SER A 307 22.43 -26.64 -9.74
CA SER A 307 22.88 -27.71 -10.61
C SER A 307 24.12 -28.40 -10.03
N ILE A 308 23.92 -29.17 -8.96
CA ILE A 308 24.97 -29.93 -8.28
C ILE A 308 24.70 -31.44 -8.39
N PRO A 309 25.73 -32.31 -8.28
CA PRO A 309 25.54 -33.76 -8.32
C PRO A 309 24.50 -34.23 -7.31
N GLY A 310 23.54 -35.03 -7.76
CA GLY A 310 22.46 -35.57 -6.92
C GLY A 310 21.23 -34.68 -6.79
N ALA A 311 21.17 -33.51 -7.44
CA ALA A 311 20.01 -32.62 -7.36
C ALA A 311 18.70 -33.21 -7.93
N ASP A 312 18.78 -34.29 -8.70
CA ASP A 312 17.62 -34.97 -9.30
C ASP A 312 17.17 -36.23 -8.51
N LEU A 313 17.77 -36.51 -7.35
CA LEU A 313 17.38 -37.61 -6.50
C LEU A 313 15.97 -37.42 -5.91
N GLN A 314 15.27 -38.54 -5.68
CA GLN A 314 14.02 -38.54 -4.96
C GLN A 314 14.24 -38.04 -3.52
N GLY A 315 13.44 -37.05 -3.09
CA GLY A 315 13.59 -36.33 -1.82
C GLY A 315 14.25 -34.96 -1.98
N VAL A 316 14.61 -34.55 -3.21
CA VAL A 316 15.02 -33.18 -3.51
C VAL A 316 13.80 -32.38 -4.01
N LEU A 317 13.47 -31.30 -3.30
CA LEU A 317 12.29 -30.46 -3.54
C LEU A 317 12.72 -29.01 -3.83
N VAL A 318 11.87 -28.28 -4.52
CA VAL A 318 11.98 -26.82 -4.73
C VAL A 318 10.98 -26.14 -3.79
N GLY A 319 11.42 -25.14 -3.03
CA GLY A 319 10.64 -24.53 -1.95
C GLY A 319 9.29 -23.97 -2.38
N THR A 320 9.19 -23.33 -3.57
CA THR A 320 7.90 -22.82 -4.06
C THR A 320 6.93 -23.93 -4.41
N ALA A 321 7.39 -25.03 -5.04
CA ALA A 321 6.56 -26.19 -5.33
C ALA A 321 6.16 -26.91 -4.03
N PHE A 322 7.10 -27.09 -3.09
CA PHE A 322 6.81 -27.66 -1.79
C PHE A 322 5.72 -26.86 -1.05
N MET A 323 5.85 -25.53 -1.01
CA MET A 323 4.85 -24.69 -0.34
C MET A 323 3.50 -24.70 -1.07
N TRP A 324 3.51 -24.77 -2.40
CA TRP A 324 2.28 -24.96 -3.16
C TRP A 324 1.55 -26.25 -2.77
N ASP A 325 2.26 -27.36 -2.71
CA ASP A 325 1.69 -28.66 -2.35
C ASP A 325 1.16 -28.65 -0.91
N VAL A 326 1.90 -28.07 0.05
CA VAL A 326 1.46 -27.89 1.44
C VAL A 326 0.15 -27.09 1.50
N ASN A 327 0.05 -26.04 0.75
CA ASN A 327 -1.11 -25.13 0.80
C ASN A 327 -2.33 -25.62 -0.02
N SER A 328 -2.12 -26.48 -1.03
CA SER A 328 -3.18 -26.96 -1.92
C SER A 328 -3.69 -28.36 -1.56
N ALA A 329 -2.79 -29.29 -1.30
CA ALA A 329 -3.13 -30.69 -1.12
C ALA A 329 -3.23 -31.12 0.36
N GLY A 330 -2.65 -30.36 1.29
CA GLY A 330 -2.65 -30.65 2.73
C GLY A 330 -1.93 -31.95 3.15
N LYS A 331 -1.38 -32.72 2.20
CA LYS A 331 -0.65 -33.96 2.45
C LYS A 331 0.60 -34.00 1.59
N VAL A 332 1.69 -33.45 2.13
CA VAL A 332 3.01 -33.59 1.54
C VAL A 332 3.84 -34.53 2.44
N GLU A 333 4.39 -35.55 1.83
CA GLU A 333 5.33 -36.42 2.56
C GLU A 333 6.70 -35.76 2.61
N VAL A 334 7.14 -35.48 3.83
CA VAL A 334 8.52 -35.10 4.12
C VAL A 334 9.19 -36.19 4.94
N GLY A 335 10.48 -36.36 4.80
CA GLY A 335 11.26 -37.28 5.59
C GLY A 335 11.36 -36.85 7.05
N LYS A 336 12.14 -37.61 7.82
CA LYS A 336 12.36 -37.32 9.26
C LYS A 336 13.46 -36.27 9.47
N LYS A 337 14.39 -36.16 8.54
CA LYS A 337 15.55 -35.26 8.59
C LYS A 337 15.59 -34.41 7.35
N VAL A 338 15.32 -33.15 7.51
CA VAL A 338 15.15 -32.17 6.39
C VAL A 338 16.27 -31.13 6.43
N LEU A 339 16.90 -30.91 5.28
CA LEU A 339 17.79 -29.77 5.07
C LEU A 339 17.13 -28.79 4.13
N VAL A 340 16.92 -27.56 4.60
CA VAL A 340 16.49 -26.43 3.75
C VAL A 340 17.71 -25.61 3.37
N ILE A 341 17.89 -25.34 2.08
CA ILE A 341 19.01 -24.57 1.56
C ILE A 341 18.51 -23.19 1.16
N GLY A 342 19.01 -22.13 1.84
CA GLY A 342 18.66 -20.73 1.66
C GLY A 342 18.39 -20.02 2.97
N GLY A 343 18.56 -18.68 3.01
CA GLY A 343 18.48 -17.85 4.23
C GLY A 343 17.29 -16.89 4.29
N GLY A 344 16.39 -16.86 3.29
CA GLY A 344 15.27 -15.94 3.22
C GLY A 344 13.98 -16.44 3.91
N ASN A 345 12.92 -15.61 3.92
CA ASN A 345 11.63 -15.94 4.54
C ASN A 345 11.01 -17.24 3.99
N VAL A 346 11.19 -17.54 2.69
CA VAL A 346 10.71 -18.79 2.08
C VAL A 346 11.41 -20.01 2.71
N ALA A 347 12.70 -19.90 3.04
CA ALA A 347 13.42 -20.99 3.71
C ALA A 347 12.85 -21.23 5.14
N MET A 348 12.53 -20.16 5.87
CA MET A 348 11.89 -20.25 7.18
C MET A 348 10.49 -20.87 7.07
N ASP A 349 9.69 -20.46 6.07
CA ASP A 349 8.37 -21.03 5.80
C ASP A 349 8.43 -22.53 5.47
N CYS A 350 9.39 -22.95 4.62
CA CYS A 350 9.62 -24.35 4.30
C CYS A 350 10.04 -25.16 5.54
N ALA A 351 10.97 -24.63 6.34
CA ALA A 351 11.47 -25.31 7.53
C ALA A 351 10.39 -25.50 8.60
N ARG A 352 9.63 -24.45 8.88
CA ARG A 352 8.51 -24.46 9.83
C ARG A 352 7.37 -25.37 9.36
N SER A 353 7.09 -25.40 8.05
CA SER A 353 6.10 -26.30 7.46
C SER A 353 6.55 -27.75 7.53
N ALA A 354 7.83 -28.04 7.26
CA ALA A 354 8.38 -29.39 7.40
C ALA A 354 8.27 -29.92 8.86
N ARG A 355 8.51 -29.06 9.86
CA ARG A 355 8.28 -29.41 11.28
C ARG A 355 6.83 -29.82 11.54
N ARG A 356 5.85 -29.07 11.03
CA ARG A 356 4.41 -29.35 11.16
C ARG A 356 3.99 -30.62 10.45
N LEU A 357 4.65 -30.97 9.36
CA LEU A 357 4.45 -32.22 8.62
C LEU A 357 5.10 -33.45 9.27
N GLY A 358 5.77 -33.27 10.41
CA GLY A 358 6.30 -34.37 11.23
C GLY A 358 7.77 -34.68 11.01
N ALA A 359 8.55 -33.79 10.39
CA ALA A 359 10.00 -33.86 10.39
C ALA A 359 10.54 -33.71 11.85
N ARG A 360 11.45 -34.60 12.25
CA ARG A 360 12.01 -34.60 13.61
C ARG A 360 13.18 -33.62 13.74
N GLU A 361 14.02 -33.57 12.70
CA GLU A 361 15.21 -32.73 12.62
C GLU A 361 15.07 -31.86 11.37
N VAL A 362 15.11 -30.55 11.53
CA VAL A 362 15.10 -29.62 10.41
C VAL A 362 16.23 -28.62 10.59
N THR A 363 17.08 -28.53 9.59
CA THR A 363 18.19 -27.57 9.54
C THR A 363 18.04 -26.68 8.33
N VAL A 364 18.26 -25.38 8.51
CA VAL A 364 18.43 -24.40 7.43
C VAL A 364 19.92 -24.18 7.24
N ALA A 365 20.43 -24.37 6.02
CA ALA A 365 21.81 -24.05 5.66
C ALA A 365 21.84 -22.87 4.70
N THR A 366 22.64 -21.85 5.01
CA THR A 366 22.66 -20.59 4.26
C THR A 366 24.07 -20.09 4.01
N LEU A 367 24.25 -19.32 2.91
CA LEU A 367 25.52 -18.69 2.54
C LEU A 367 25.88 -17.54 3.50
N GLU A 368 24.87 -16.82 3.96
CA GLU A 368 25.00 -15.62 4.76
C GLU A 368 25.48 -15.95 6.18
N CYS A 369 26.15 -15.00 6.83
CA CYS A 369 26.40 -15.06 8.26
C CYS A 369 25.10 -14.72 9.05
N ARG A 370 25.11 -15.00 10.34
CA ARG A 370 23.91 -14.89 11.19
C ARG A 370 23.29 -13.49 11.21
N VAL A 371 24.12 -12.46 11.15
CA VAL A 371 23.65 -11.05 11.22
C VAL A 371 23.14 -10.51 9.89
N ASP A 372 23.50 -11.17 8.79
CA ASP A 372 23.16 -10.76 7.43
C ASP A 372 22.07 -11.66 6.80
N LEU A 373 21.40 -12.48 7.62
CA LEU A 373 20.31 -13.34 7.12
C LEU A 373 19.20 -12.48 6.49
N PRO A 374 18.77 -12.79 5.27
CA PRO A 374 17.75 -11.99 4.57
C PRO A 374 16.31 -12.24 5.10
N ALA A 375 16.10 -13.26 5.94
CA ALA A 375 14.82 -13.49 6.60
C ALA A 375 14.60 -12.49 7.74
N GLU A 376 13.33 -12.13 7.99
CA GLU A 376 12.95 -11.29 9.13
C GLU A 376 13.38 -11.94 10.46
N VAL A 377 13.86 -11.08 11.38
CA VAL A 377 14.38 -11.51 12.69
C VAL A 377 13.32 -12.30 13.47
N GLU A 378 12.06 -11.88 13.43
CA GLU A 378 10.94 -12.56 14.07
C GLU A 378 10.69 -13.95 13.47
N GLU A 379 10.81 -14.12 12.15
CA GLU A 379 10.62 -15.41 11.49
C GLU A 379 11.74 -16.40 11.85
N ILE A 380 12.96 -15.90 11.91
CA ILE A 380 14.11 -16.71 12.37
C ILE A 380 13.90 -17.15 13.82
N ALA A 381 13.55 -16.21 14.71
CA ALA A 381 13.31 -16.51 16.13
C ALA A 381 12.17 -17.51 16.32
N GLN A 382 11.08 -17.40 15.56
CA GLN A 382 9.97 -18.35 15.61
C GLN A 382 10.37 -19.74 15.08
N ALA A 383 11.17 -19.81 14.02
CA ALA A 383 11.67 -21.07 13.49
C ALA A 383 12.54 -21.80 14.53
N GLU A 384 13.43 -21.09 15.22
CA GLU A 384 14.26 -21.63 16.29
C GLU A 384 13.44 -22.08 17.51
N GLN A 385 12.43 -21.30 17.92
CA GLN A 385 11.48 -21.71 18.96
C GLN A 385 10.72 -22.99 18.59
N GLU A 386 10.52 -23.26 17.31
CA GLU A 386 9.90 -24.47 16.79
C GLU A 386 10.90 -25.62 16.59
N GLY A 387 12.16 -25.43 17.01
CA GLY A 387 13.21 -26.44 16.97
C GLY A 387 13.87 -26.60 15.60
N VAL A 388 13.90 -25.55 14.79
CA VAL A 388 14.70 -25.48 13.56
C VAL A 388 16.12 -25.01 13.91
N CYS A 389 17.14 -25.73 13.45
CA CYS A 389 18.53 -25.27 13.52
C CYS A 389 18.87 -24.38 12.31
N VAL A 390 19.61 -23.30 12.53
CA VAL A 390 20.09 -22.42 11.45
C VAL A 390 21.62 -22.46 11.44
N ASP A 391 22.19 -23.04 10.39
CA ASP A 391 23.62 -23.17 10.14
C ASP A 391 24.05 -22.21 9.04
N CYS A 392 24.85 -21.24 9.39
CA CYS A 392 25.31 -20.15 8.53
C CYS A 392 26.66 -20.43 7.86
N GLU A 393 26.97 -19.64 6.82
CA GLU A 393 28.25 -19.67 6.08
C GLU A 393 28.54 -21.05 5.46
N LEU A 394 27.53 -21.68 4.85
CA LEU A 394 27.60 -22.99 4.23
C LEU A 394 27.08 -22.97 2.80
N THR A 395 27.76 -23.69 1.90
CA THR A 395 27.31 -23.94 0.53
C THR A 395 27.25 -25.46 0.26
N PRO A 396 26.15 -25.98 -0.32
CA PRO A 396 26.09 -27.38 -0.72
C PRO A 396 26.91 -27.63 -1.98
N VAL A 397 27.61 -28.75 -2.01
CA VAL A 397 28.44 -29.13 -3.16
C VAL A 397 27.98 -30.42 -3.83
N ARG A 398 27.37 -31.33 -3.06
CA ARG A 398 26.85 -32.59 -3.58
C ARG A 398 25.74 -33.14 -2.68
N ILE A 399 24.70 -33.71 -3.30
CA ILE A 399 23.67 -34.48 -2.61
C ILE A 399 23.99 -35.96 -2.75
N LEU A 400 24.07 -36.66 -1.63
CA LEU A 400 24.37 -38.06 -1.56
C LEU A 400 23.09 -38.89 -1.67
N GLY A 401 23.16 -39.99 -2.39
CA GLY A 401 22.01 -40.87 -2.59
C GLY A 401 22.35 -42.36 -2.53
N ARG A 402 21.33 -43.12 -2.17
CA ARG A 402 21.37 -44.59 -2.25
C ARG A 402 20.06 -45.10 -2.80
N GLY A 403 20.11 -45.94 -3.83
CA GLY A 403 18.90 -46.47 -4.47
C GLY A 403 18.00 -45.38 -5.06
N GLY A 404 18.58 -44.29 -5.57
CA GLY A 404 17.83 -43.20 -6.16
C GLY A 404 17.22 -42.19 -5.16
N LYS A 405 17.41 -42.38 -3.85
CA LYS A 405 16.88 -41.55 -2.77
C LYS A 405 17.98 -40.78 -2.07
N VAL A 406 17.66 -39.57 -1.58
CA VAL A 406 18.56 -38.75 -0.75
C VAL A 406 18.94 -39.49 0.53
N THR A 407 20.23 -39.42 0.91
CA THR A 407 20.74 -39.93 2.16
C THR A 407 21.60 -38.92 2.92
N GLY A 408 22.00 -37.83 2.27
CA GLY A 408 22.77 -36.76 2.89
C GLY A 408 23.15 -35.64 1.91
N VAL A 409 23.78 -34.60 2.44
CA VAL A 409 24.29 -33.45 1.67
C VAL A 409 25.69 -33.11 2.19
N GLU A 410 26.64 -33.01 1.28
CA GLU A 410 27.98 -32.48 1.58
C GLU A 410 27.94 -30.96 1.40
N VAL A 411 28.42 -30.23 2.40
CA VAL A 411 28.55 -28.79 2.39
C VAL A 411 29.97 -28.34 2.68
N LEU A 412 30.37 -27.19 2.17
CA LEU A 412 31.64 -26.52 2.51
C LEU A 412 31.35 -25.20 3.20
N GLY A 413 32.30 -24.79 4.06
CA GLY A 413 32.25 -23.45 4.67
C GLY A 413 32.46 -22.36 3.62
N VAL A 414 31.84 -21.21 3.87
CA VAL A 414 31.90 -20.02 3.00
C VAL A 414 32.58 -18.88 3.76
N ALA A 415 33.35 -18.05 3.03
CA ALA A 415 33.91 -16.80 3.51
C ALA A 415 33.90 -15.75 2.38
N GLY A 416 33.89 -14.47 2.77
CA GLY A 416 33.98 -13.36 1.83
C GLY A 416 32.78 -13.26 0.89
N LEU A 417 31.57 -13.60 1.38
CA LEU A 417 30.34 -13.50 0.61
C LEU A 417 30.07 -12.07 0.19
N GLN A 418 29.87 -11.86 -1.10
CA GLN A 418 29.45 -10.61 -1.70
C GLN A 418 28.39 -10.89 -2.76
N PHE A 419 27.50 -9.93 -2.99
CA PHE A 419 26.52 -9.98 -4.07
C PHE A 419 26.83 -8.92 -5.12
N ASP A 420 26.80 -9.29 -6.40
CA ASP A 420 26.93 -8.32 -7.50
C ASP A 420 25.64 -7.48 -7.66
N GLY A 421 25.67 -6.49 -8.55
CA GLY A 421 24.50 -5.64 -8.85
C GLY A 421 23.29 -6.39 -9.45
N GLN A 422 23.44 -7.70 -9.72
CA GLN A 422 22.37 -8.58 -10.17
C GLN A 422 21.93 -9.60 -9.09
N GLY A 423 22.46 -9.45 -7.86
CA GLY A 423 22.14 -10.33 -6.72
C GLY A 423 22.80 -11.72 -6.82
N ARG A 424 23.83 -11.91 -7.65
CA ARG A 424 24.53 -13.20 -7.75
C ARG A 424 25.63 -13.27 -6.68
N PRO A 425 25.67 -14.37 -5.90
CA PRO A 425 26.68 -14.53 -4.84
C PRO A 425 28.07 -14.81 -5.44
N SER A 426 29.10 -14.22 -4.84
CA SER A 426 30.50 -14.48 -5.03
C SER A 426 31.12 -14.74 -3.65
N PHE A 427 31.81 -15.87 -3.47
CA PHE A 427 32.39 -16.28 -2.19
C PHE A 427 33.57 -17.24 -2.40
N GLN A 428 34.33 -17.46 -1.34
CA GLN A 428 35.40 -18.45 -1.29
C GLN A 428 35.00 -19.63 -0.38
N THR A 429 35.35 -20.84 -0.78
CA THR A 429 35.16 -22.00 0.09
C THR A 429 36.35 -22.15 1.05
N VAL A 430 36.05 -22.46 2.33
CA VAL A 430 37.06 -22.59 3.39
C VAL A 430 37.39 -24.05 3.59
N ALA A 431 38.67 -24.43 3.37
CA ALA A 431 39.16 -25.75 3.62
C ALA A 431 39.01 -26.12 5.11
N GLY A 432 38.57 -27.37 5.42
CA GLY A 432 38.40 -27.87 6.78
C GLY A 432 37.08 -27.42 7.47
N ARG A 433 36.26 -26.57 6.88
CA ARG A 433 34.90 -26.22 7.38
C ARG A 433 33.78 -26.99 6.67
N GLY A 434 34.10 -28.08 5.98
CA GLY A 434 33.11 -28.94 5.35
C GLY A 434 32.51 -29.95 6.33
N LYS A 435 31.24 -30.29 6.15
CA LYS A 435 30.53 -31.34 6.86
C LYS A 435 29.49 -32.03 5.97
N THR A 436 29.03 -33.17 6.45
CA THR A 436 27.95 -33.91 5.79
C THR A 436 26.73 -33.96 6.68
N PHE A 437 25.62 -33.42 6.18
CA PHE A 437 24.32 -33.62 6.81
C PHE A 437 23.73 -34.98 6.41
N GLN A 438 23.35 -35.79 7.37
CA GLN A 438 22.59 -37.01 7.13
C GLN A 438 21.11 -36.67 7.09
N VAL A 439 20.53 -36.57 5.90
CA VAL A 439 19.15 -36.13 5.65
C VAL A 439 18.48 -37.00 4.59
N ASP A 440 17.19 -37.10 4.66
CA ASP A 440 16.35 -37.84 3.72
C ASP A 440 15.55 -36.91 2.79
N THR A 441 15.52 -35.61 3.09
CA THR A 441 14.84 -34.58 2.28
C THR A 441 15.68 -33.32 2.19
N VAL A 442 15.76 -32.74 0.99
CA VAL A 442 16.43 -31.46 0.72
C VAL A 442 15.43 -30.51 0.05
N ILE A 443 15.32 -29.28 0.57
CA ILE A 443 14.44 -28.26 0.00
C ILE A 443 15.26 -27.04 -0.43
N PHE A 444 15.29 -26.73 -1.72
CA PHE A 444 15.95 -25.52 -2.24
C PHE A 444 15.02 -24.32 -2.12
N ALA A 445 15.42 -23.31 -1.35
CA ALA A 445 14.72 -22.03 -1.16
C ALA A 445 15.68 -20.86 -1.45
N ILE A 446 16.34 -20.89 -2.61
CA ILE A 446 17.45 -20.02 -3.02
C ILE A 446 17.04 -18.94 -4.04
N GLY A 447 15.82 -18.55 -4.04
CA GLY A 447 15.30 -17.51 -4.93
C GLY A 447 14.26 -18.02 -5.93
N GLN A 448 13.66 -17.07 -6.62
CA GLN A 448 12.53 -17.26 -7.53
C GLN A 448 12.70 -16.37 -8.75
N THR A 449 12.16 -16.81 -9.89
CA THR A 449 12.15 -16.05 -11.14
C THR A 449 10.74 -16.03 -11.75
N PRO A 450 10.42 -15.03 -12.57
CA PRO A 450 9.21 -15.05 -13.38
C PRO A 450 9.21 -16.24 -14.35
N ASP A 451 8.03 -16.73 -14.66
CA ASP A 451 7.82 -17.59 -15.82
C ASP A 451 7.02 -16.81 -16.87
N LEU A 452 7.70 -16.41 -17.93
CA LEU A 452 7.10 -15.67 -19.04
C LEU A 452 6.76 -16.57 -20.23
N THR A 453 6.79 -17.90 -20.04
CA THR A 453 6.48 -18.87 -21.07
C THR A 453 5.05 -18.67 -21.56
N GLY A 454 4.89 -18.48 -22.87
CA GLY A 454 3.58 -18.21 -23.48
C GLY A 454 3.10 -16.76 -23.44
N LEU A 455 3.78 -15.88 -22.69
CA LEU A 455 3.53 -14.44 -22.70
C LEU A 455 4.48 -13.69 -23.63
N SER A 456 5.65 -14.29 -23.94
CA SER A 456 6.64 -13.77 -24.87
C SER A 456 6.28 -14.22 -26.30
N GLY A 457 6.49 -13.36 -27.30
CA GLY A 457 6.22 -13.66 -28.72
C GLY A 457 5.38 -12.56 -29.37
N ASN A 458 4.74 -12.86 -30.50
CA ASN A 458 3.99 -11.90 -31.32
C ASN A 458 3.04 -11.03 -30.48
N GLY A 459 3.41 -9.76 -30.31
CA GLY A 459 2.61 -8.79 -29.55
C GLY A 459 2.66 -8.94 -28.01
N GLY A 460 3.44 -9.87 -27.46
CA GLY A 460 3.55 -10.15 -26.03
C GLY A 460 4.60 -9.28 -25.30
N VAL A 461 4.97 -9.72 -24.11
CA VAL A 461 5.96 -9.04 -23.27
C VAL A 461 7.38 -9.25 -23.81
N THR A 462 8.22 -8.23 -23.68
CA THR A 462 9.65 -8.31 -23.93
C THR A 462 10.38 -8.70 -22.65
N ALA A 463 11.22 -9.75 -22.71
CA ALA A 463 12.04 -10.15 -21.57
C ALA A 463 13.24 -9.20 -21.41
N GLY A 464 13.47 -8.75 -20.18
CA GLY A 464 14.65 -8.00 -19.75
C GLY A 464 15.86 -8.90 -19.45
N ALA A 465 16.96 -8.30 -19.04
CA ALA A 465 18.26 -8.96 -18.84
C ALA A 465 18.22 -10.09 -17.76
N LEU A 466 17.33 -10.02 -16.78
CA LEU A 466 17.20 -10.99 -15.69
C LEU A 466 16.00 -11.94 -15.84
N GLY A 467 15.43 -12.04 -17.06
CA GLY A 467 14.22 -12.81 -17.32
C GLY A 467 12.95 -12.14 -16.75
N THR A 468 13.02 -10.88 -16.37
CA THR A 468 11.89 -10.05 -15.97
C THR A 468 11.24 -9.37 -17.19
N VAL A 469 10.08 -8.76 -17.02
CA VAL A 469 9.42 -8.00 -18.09
C VAL A 469 10.08 -6.63 -18.24
N ALA A 470 10.46 -6.27 -19.46
CA ALA A 470 11.02 -4.95 -19.76
C ALA A 470 9.93 -3.89 -19.82
N VAL A 471 10.05 -2.85 -19.00
CA VAL A 471 9.15 -1.70 -18.95
C VAL A 471 9.97 -0.42 -18.75
N ASP A 472 9.33 0.73 -18.99
CA ASP A 472 9.84 2.02 -18.55
C ASP A 472 9.70 2.12 -17.01
N ASP A 473 10.78 2.40 -16.31
CA ASP A 473 10.85 2.37 -14.83
C ASP A 473 9.90 3.37 -14.16
N GLU A 474 9.59 4.48 -14.83
CA GLU A 474 8.66 5.49 -14.29
C GLU A 474 7.21 5.10 -14.53
N THR A 475 6.86 4.73 -15.76
CA THR A 475 5.46 4.54 -16.17
C THR A 475 4.98 3.10 -16.08
N LEU A 476 5.89 2.14 -15.93
CA LEU A 476 5.64 0.70 -15.95
C LEU A 476 4.99 0.22 -17.28
N MET A 477 5.02 1.05 -18.33
CA MET A 477 4.55 0.68 -19.67
C MET A 477 5.66 -0.05 -20.43
N SER A 478 5.31 -1.13 -21.10
CA SER A 478 6.21 -1.84 -22.01
C SER A 478 6.46 -1.02 -23.28
N PRO A 479 7.39 -1.42 -24.16
CA PRO A 479 7.54 -0.80 -25.49
C PRO A 479 6.25 -0.83 -26.33
N ARG A 480 5.33 -1.73 -26.02
CA ARG A 480 4.00 -1.80 -26.65
C ARG A 480 3.02 -0.87 -25.95
N PRO A 481 2.43 0.14 -26.65
CA PRO A 481 1.42 1.03 -26.06
C PRO A 481 0.22 0.26 -25.48
N GLY A 482 -0.23 0.66 -24.29
CA GLY A 482 -1.36 0.03 -23.58
C GLY A 482 -1.02 -1.27 -22.84
N LEU A 483 0.20 -1.81 -23.01
CA LEU A 483 0.69 -2.97 -22.26
C LEU A 483 1.61 -2.52 -21.14
N PHE A 484 1.24 -2.88 -19.91
CA PHE A 484 1.96 -2.54 -18.67
C PHE A 484 2.39 -3.82 -17.95
N ALA A 485 3.39 -3.70 -17.07
CA ALA A 485 3.72 -4.79 -16.14
C ALA A 485 4.11 -4.23 -14.77
N ALA A 486 3.84 -5.01 -13.70
CA ALA A 486 4.11 -4.58 -12.32
C ALA A 486 4.33 -5.77 -11.38
N GLY A 487 4.94 -5.49 -10.23
CA GLY A 487 5.28 -6.48 -9.21
C GLY A 487 6.50 -7.32 -9.61
N ASP A 488 6.64 -8.48 -8.98
CA ASP A 488 7.86 -9.31 -9.06
C ASP A 488 8.21 -9.78 -10.47
N CYS A 489 7.28 -9.76 -11.42
CA CYS A 489 7.63 -10.05 -12.82
C CYS A 489 8.46 -8.93 -13.48
N VAL A 490 8.53 -7.74 -12.87
CA VAL A 490 9.35 -6.60 -13.31
C VAL A 490 10.58 -6.44 -12.42
N THR A 491 10.39 -6.46 -11.09
CA THR A 491 11.44 -6.13 -10.11
C THR A 491 12.30 -7.34 -9.69
N GLY A 492 11.88 -8.57 -10.03
CA GLY A 492 12.31 -9.76 -9.31
C GLY A 492 11.51 -9.94 -8.03
N ALA A 493 11.73 -11.02 -7.30
CA ALA A 493 11.01 -11.32 -6.06
C ALA A 493 11.32 -10.25 -4.99
N THR A 494 10.27 -9.57 -4.52
CA THR A 494 10.32 -8.52 -3.50
C THR A 494 9.33 -8.83 -2.36
N SER A 495 8.89 -7.80 -1.64
CA SER A 495 7.90 -7.97 -0.58
C SER A 495 6.45 -7.79 -1.07
N VAL A 496 5.50 -8.25 -0.25
CA VAL A 496 4.07 -8.06 -0.52
C VAL A 496 3.71 -6.57 -0.63
N ILE A 497 4.31 -5.73 0.22
CA ILE A 497 4.01 -4.29 0.22
C ILE A 497 4.61 -3.57 -0.99
N ASP A 498 5.78 -4.00 -1.47
CA ASP A 498 6.39 -3.47 -2.69
C ASP A 498 5.57 -3.88 -3.93
N ALA A 499 5.11 -5.11 -3.97
CA ALA A 499 4.22 -5.59 -5.04
C ALA A 499 2.90 -4.79 -5.07
N ILE A 500 2.29 -4.52 -3.91
CA ILE A 500 1.09 -3.66 -3.80
C ILE A 500 1.38 -2.27 -4.36
N ALA A 501 2.47 -1.63 -3.92
CA ALA A 501 2.85 -0.30 -4.37
C ALA A 501 3.13 -0.24 -5.88
N SER A 502 3.78 -1.27 -6.42
CA SER A 502 4.02 -1.42 -7.86
C SER A 502 2.71 -1.53 -8.64
N GLY A 503 1.74 -2.32 -8.13
CA GLY A 503 0.41 -2.43 -8.73
C GLY A 503 -0.36 -1.12 -8.72
N GLN A 504 -0.31 -0.36 -7.61
CA GLN A 504 -0.91 0.97 -7.49
C GLN A 504 -0.27 1.97 -8.45
N LYS A 505 1.06 1.93 -8.58
CA LYS A 505 1.79 2.75 -9.56
C LYS A 505 1.35 2.43 -10.99
N ALA A 506 1.20 1.16 -11.34
CA ALA A 506 0.70 0.75 -12.66
C ALA A 506 -0.73 1.25 -12.90
N ALA A 507 -1.63 1.11 -11.92
CA ALA A 507 -3.01 1.60 -12.02
C ALA A 507 -3.07 3.12 -12.27
N PHE A 508 -2.20 3.90 -11.61
CA PHE A 508 -2.09 5.33 -11.84
C PHE A 508 -1.71 5.67 -13.28
N TYR A 509 -0.69 5.00 -13.83
CA TYR A 509 -0.25 5.26 -15.20
C TYR A 509 -1.20 4.70 -16.26
N ILE A 510 -1.88 3.59 -15.98
CA ILE A 510 -2.95 3.05 -16.84
C ILE A 510 -4.11 4.06 -16.93
N ASN A 511 -4.53 4.64 -15.79
CA ASN A 511 -5.56 5.65 -15.77
C ASN A 511 -5.18 6.87 -16.63
N ARG A 512 -3.94 7.38 -16.50
CA ARG A 512 -3.44 8.47 -17.32
C ARG A 512 -3.39 8.13 -18.81
N TYR A 513 -2.94 6.91 -19.14
CA TYR A 513 -2.89 6.42 -20.51
C TYR A 513 -4.27 6.39 -21.16
N LEU A 514 -5.26 5.83 -20.47
CA LEU A 514 -6.62 5.72 -20.98
C LEU A 514 -7.31 7.09 -21.11
N GLN A 515 -6.94 8.07 -20.29
CA GLN A 515 -7.42 9.46 -20.40
C GLN A 515 -6.68 10.27 -21.47
N GLY A 516 -5.66 9.71 -22.13
CA GLY A 516 -4.84 10.43 -23.12
C GLY A 516 -3.93 11.49 -22.50
N ASP A 517 -3.66 11.41 -21.21
CA ASP A 517 -2.77 12.33 -20.48
C ASP A 517 -1.30 12.07 -20.78
N VAL A 518 -0.45 13.09 -20.53
CA VAL A 518 1.00 12.94 -20.57
C VAL A 518 1.43 11.96 -19.48
N LEU A 519 2.07 10.85 -19.86
CA LEU A 519 2.44 9.80 -18.91
C LEU A 519 3.54 10.25 -17.93
N ARG A 520 4.61 10.90 -18.42
CA ARG A 520 5.69 11.37 -17.54
C ARG A 520 5.25 12.60 -16.76
N VAL A 521 5.16 12.45 -15.45
CA VAL A 521 4.90 13.53 -14.51
C VAL A 521 6.24 13.87 -13.84
N ARG A 522 6.59 15.16 -13.74
CA ARG A 522 7.80 15.57 -13.02
C ARG A 522 7.73 15.03 -11.58
N ALA A 523 8.52 14.02 -11.28
CA ALA A 523 8.60 13.47 -9.93
C ALA A 523 9.13 14.56 -9.00
N GLU A 524 8.38 14.92 -7.97
CA GLU A 524 8.94 15.67 -6.85
C GLU A 524 9.96 14.76 -6.14
N LYS A 525 11.06 15.35 -5.68
CA LYS A 525 12.15 14.61 -5.04
C LYS A 525 11.59 13.90 -3.79
N LEU A 526 11.67 12.57 -3.79
CA LEU A 526 11.31 11.76 -2.62
C LEU A 526 12.19 12.18 -1.43
N VAL A 527 11.56 12.47 -0.29
CA VAL A 527 12.27 12.76 0.96
C VAL A 527 12.68 11.43 1.57
N ASP A 528 13.98 11.29 1.94
CA ASP A 528 14.40 10.11 2.71
C ASP A 528 13.75 10.18 4.10
N PRO A 529 13.16 9.07 4.60
CA PRO A 529 12.60 9.02 5.96
C PRO A 529 13.57 9.52 7.05
N LYS A 530 14.88 9.35 6.84
CA LYS A 530 15.95 9.80 7.75
C LYS A 530 16.12 11.32 7.77
N ASP A 531 15.72 12.00 6.69
CA ASP A 531 15.82 13.46 6.58
C ASP A 531 14.64 14.19 7.25
N ILE A 532 13.60 13.45 7.67
CA ILE A 532 12.45 14.00 8.36
C ILE A 532 12.82 14.25 9.82
N LYS A 533 13.20 15.48 10.14
CA LYS A 533 13.50 15.91 11.50
C LYS A 533 12.21 16.39 12.18
N THR A 534 11.70 15.59 13.12
CA THR A 534 10.66 16.01 14.06
C THR A 534 11.27 15.96 15.46
N GLU A 535 11.05 16.98 16.29
CA GLU A 535 11.51 16.94 17.68
C GLU A 535 10.68 15.93 18.48
N ILE A 536 11.34 15.12 19.30
CA ILE A 536 10.65 14.25 20.26
C ILE A 536 10.48 15.07 21.53
N PRO A 537 9.24 15.29 22.00
CA PRO A 537 9.00 16.03 23.25
C PRO A 537 9.75 15.38 24.42
N ALA A 538 10.39 16.20 25.26
CA ALA A 538 11.21 15.72 26.38
C ALA A 538 10.37 14.99 27.45
N GLU A 539 9.08 15.29 27.54
CA GLU A 539 8.11 14.72 28.49
C GLU A 539 7.55 13.38 28.08
N VAL A 540 7.96 12.80 26.93
CA VAL A 540 7.45 11.50 26.48
C VAL A 540 7.85 10.40 27.45
N GLN A 541 6.87 9.76 28.07
CA GLN A 541 7.11 8.66 28.99
C GLN A 541 7.45 7.38 28.22
N LYS A 542 8.41 6.61 28.77
CA LYS A 542 8.72 5.27 28.30
C LYS A 542 7.56 4.33 28.59
N ALA A 543 7.19 3.52 27.61
CA ALA A 543 6.19 2.47 27.76
C ALA A 543 6.61 1.26 26.89
N PRO A 544 6.63 0.04 27.44
CA PRO A 544 7.06 -1.13 26.68
C PRO A 544 6.09 -1.41 25.52
N ARG A 545 6.65 -1.93 24.41
CA ARG A 545 5.85 -2.47 23.30
C ARG A 545 4.98 -3.62 23.80
N GLN A 546 3.74 -3.67 23.39
CA GLN A 546 2.85 -4.76 23.74
C GLN A 546 3.32 -6.06 23.06
N ALA A 547 3.41 -7.13 23.86
CA ALA A 547 3.79 -8.44 23.33
C ALA A 547 2.64 -9.04 22.52
N MET A 548 2.96 -9.57 21.33
CA MET A 548 2.00 -10.33 20.54
C MET A 548 1.71 -11.68 21.21
N PRO A 549 0.46 -11.98 21.59
CA PRO A 549 0.10 -13.31 22.07
C PRO A 549 0.32 -14.36 20.98
N MET A 550 0.93 -15.48 21.35
CA MET A 550 1.31 -16.53 20.41
C MET A 550 0.80 -17.90 20.89
N LEU A 551 0.47 -18.80 19.96
CA LEU A 551 0.25 -20.21 20.30
C LEU A 551 1.46 -20.80 20.98
N CYS A 552 1.25 -21.72 21.93
CA CYS A 552 2.34 -22.46 22.55
C CYS A 552 3.05 -23.39 21.53
N GLN A 553 4.31 -23.75 21.81
CA GLN A 553 5.12 -24.54 20.90
C GLN A 553 4.46 -25.87 20.47
N ALA A 554 3.83 -26.57 21.40
CA ALA A 554 3.17 -27.85 21.13
C ALA A 554 2.02 -27.70 20.12
N GLU A 555 1.21 -26.65 20.26
CA GLU A 555 0.13 -26.35 19.32
C GLU A 555 0.65 -25.92 17.96
N ARG A 556 1.74 -25.12 17.92
CA ARG A 556 2.39 -24.74 16.66
C ARG A 556 2.85 -25.94 15.86
N LEU A 557 3.47 -26.94 16.52
CA LEU A 557 4.01 -28.13 15.86
C LEU A 557 2.95 -29.14 15.44
N SER A 558 1.75 -29.07 16.01
CA SER A 558 0.68 -30.03 15.75
C SER A 558 -0.38 -29.53 14.77
N SER A 559 -0.29 -28.27 14.30
CA SER A 559 -1.30 -27.68 13.45
C SER A 559 -0.77 -26.56 12.55
N PHE A 560 -1.52 -26.23 11.50
CA PHE A 560 -1.30 -25.04 10.67
C PHE A 560 -2.17 -23.84 11.10
N LYS A 561 -2.71 -23.84 12.32
CA LYS A 561 -3.41 -22.68 12.87
C LYS A 561 -2.51 -21.47 12.92
N GLU A 562 -3.10 -20.29 12.80
CA GLU A 562 -2.39 -19.01 12.92
C GLU A 562 -1.62 -18.95 14.24
N VAL A 563 -0.32 -18.65 14.16
CA VAL A 563 0.57 -18.65 15.33
C VAL A 563 0.39 -17.39 16.16
N ALA A 564 0.23 -16.22 15.51
CA ALA A 564 -0.02 -14.93 16.19
C ALA A 564 -1.51 -14.77 16.47
N LEU A 565 -1.89 -14.65 17.74
CA LEU A 565 -3.30 -14.63 18.15
C LEU A 565 -3.96 -13.26 18.06
N GLY A 566 -3.19 -12.21 17.71
CA GLY A 566 -3.68 -10.84 17.66
C GLY A 566 -3.73 -10.17 19.05
N TYR A 567 -3.90 -8.85 19.04
CA TYR A 567 -4.05 -8.07 20.27
C TYR A 567 -5.50 -8.09 20.78
N SER A 568 -5.67 -8.00 22.11
CA SER A 568 -6.94 -7.60 22.68
C SER A 568 -7.21 -6.12 22.41
N PRO A 569 -8.48 -5.64 22.52
CA PRO A 569 -8.80 -4.23 22.38
C PRO A 569 -7.97 -3.32 23.30
N GLU A 570 -7.75 -3.75 24.54
CA GLU A 570 -6.98 -3.01 25.54
C GLU A 570 -5.51 -2.93 25.14
N ALA A 571 -4.91 -4.07 24.77
CA ALA A 571 -3.51 -4.11 24.33
C ALA A 571 -3.27 -3.27 23.07
N ALA A 572 -4.20 -3.31 22.12
CA ALA A 572 -4.12 -2.50 20.91
C ALA A 572 -4.22 -1.00 21.22
N MET A 573 -5.11 -0.59 22.11
CA MET A 573 -5.23 0.81 22.53
C MET A 573 -3.98 1.29 23.27
N GLU A 574 -3.43 0.49 24.18
CA GLU A 574 -2.20 0.83 24.90
C GLU A 574 -0.99 0.91 23.96
N GLU A 575 -0.86 -0.01 23.02
CA GLU A 575 0.18 0.05 22.00
C GLU A 575 0.04 1.32 21.11
N ALA A 576 -1.18 1.63 20.70
CA ALA A 576 -1.46 2.79 19.86
C ALA A 576 -1.18 4.12 20.59
N LYS A 577 -1.39 4.21 21.92
CA LYS A 577 -1.07 5.39 22.73
C LYS A 577 0.42 5.71 22.79
N ARG A 578 1.29 4.74 22.54
CA ARG A 578 2.75 4.94 22.49
C ARG A 578 3.18 5.80 21.29
N CYS A 579 2.33 5.98 20.28
CA CYS A 579 2.66 6.70 19.05
C CYS A 579 3.01 8.17 19.34
N LEU A 580 4.17 8.62 18.84
CA LEU A 580 4.66 10.00 18.98
C LEU A 580 3.92 11.01 18.09
N ASN A 581 3.10 10.51 17.18
CA ASN A 581 2.39 11.33 16.21
C ASN A 581 3.29 12.30 15.44
N CYS A 582 4.37 11.77 14.86
CA CYS A 582 5.46 12.52 14.23
C CYS A 582 5.05 13.35 13.01
N ALA A 583 3.87 13.10 12.42
CA ALA A 583 3.32 13.96 11.38
C ALA A 583 2.81 15.24 12.01
N GLY A 584 3.35 16.38 11.61
CA GLY A 584 2.78 17.67 12.00
C GLY A 584 1.43 17.88 11.31
N HIS A 585 0.46 18.53 11.98
CA HIS A 585 -0.81 19.01 11.40
C HIS A 585 -1.63 17.99 10.59
N LEU A 586 -1.89 16.83 11.15
CA LEU A 586 -2.60 15.72 10.49
C LEU A 586 -3.91 16.13 9.78
N CYS A 587 -4.70 17.01 10.36
CA CYS A 587 -5.95 17.46 9.75
C CYS A 587 -5.78 18.33 8.49
N LYS A 588 -4.61 18.97 8.31
CA LYS A 588 -4.28 19.70 7.08
C LYS A 588 -3.94 18.72 5.96
N ASP A 589 -3.20 17.66 6.30
CA ASP A 589 -2.65 16.72 5.33
C ASP A 589 -3.69 15.70 4.85
N VAL A 590 -4.80 15.56 5.58
CA VAL A 590 -5.87 14.58 5.30
C VAL A 590 -7.09 15.15 4.59
N CYS A 591 -7.26 16.43 4.56
CA CYS A 591 -8.32 17.02 3.75
C CYS A 591 -7.87 17.03 2.29
N PRO A 592 -8.57 16.36 1.34
CA PRO A 592 -8.19 16.32 -0.06
C PRO A 592 -8.06 17.72 -0.65
N TYR A 593 -8.70 18.68 0.00
CA TYR A 593 -8.70 20.09 -0.39
C TYR A 593 -7.83 20.94 0.53
N SER A 594 -7.10 20.31 1.48
CA SER A 594 -6.25 20.97 2.49
C SER A 594 -6.97 22.16 3.17
N ALA A 595 -8.27 22.04 3.43
CA ALA A 595 -9.09 23.11 3.98
C ALA A 595 -8.68 23.53 5.42
N PRO A 596 -8.34 22.62 6.35
CA PRO A 596 -7.80 22.99 7.65
C PRO A 596 -6.42 23.64 7.51
N GLN A 597 -6.22 24.78 8.16
CA GLN A 597 -4.98 25.53 8.15
C GLN A 597 -4.52 25.83 9.58
N PHE A 598 -3.20 25.95 9.78
CA PHE A 598 -2.60 26.27 11.07
C PHE A 598 -1.56 27.39 10.86
N ALA A 599 -1.45 28.28 11.82
CA ALA A 599 -0.34 29.25 11.87
C ALA A 599 0.99 28.54 12.20
N ALA A 600 2.08 29.27 12.09
CA ALA A 600 3.44 28.73 12.31
C ALA A 600 3.74 28.38 13.79
N GLU A 601 2.93 28.85 14.73
CA GLU A 601 3.12 28.65 16.16
C GLU A 601 2.92 27.19 16.58
N GLU A 602 3.65 26.73 17.58
CA GLU A 602 3.69 25.31 18.00
C GLU A 602 2.33 24.74 18.40
N LYS A 603 1.47 25.54 19.05
CA LYS A 603 0.11 25.16 19.48
C LYS A 603 -0.98 25.96 18.75
N ALA A 604 -0.71 26.31 17.49
CA ALA A 604 -1.70 27.04 16.70
C ALA A 604 -2.99 26.26 16.55
N LYS A 605 -4.09 26.90 16.93
CA LYS A 605 -5.44 26.35 16.73
C LYS A 605 -5.78 26.30 15.24
N MET A 606 -6.59 25.30 14.87
CA MET A 606 -7.04 25.13 13.51
C MET A 606 -7.85 26.33 13.02
N GLN A 607 -7.62 26.69 11.77
CA GLN A 607 -8.36 27.69 11.01
C GLN A 607 -8.85 27.05 9.70
N LYS A 608 -10.07 27.32 9.31
CA LYS A 608 -10.61 26.90 8.02
C LYS A 608 -11.75 27.81 7.61
N CYS A 609 -12.03 27.85 6.32
CA CYS A 609 -13.18 28.56 5.78
C CYS A 609 -14.47 28.03 6.42
N ASP A 610 -15.30 28.94 6.93
CA ASP A 610 -16.63 28.72 7.47
C ASP A 610 -17.72 29.33 6.59
N LEU A 611 -17.39 29.66 5.33
CA LEU A 611 -18.24 30.38 4.38
C LEU A 611 -18.71 31.76 4.88
N CYS A 612 -17.97 32.37 5.82
CA CYS A 612 -18.35 33.63 6.44
C CYS A 612 -19.78 33.57 7.02
N VAL A 613 -20.00 32.65 7.97
CA VAL A 613 -21.32 32.40 8.60
C VAL A 613 -21.93 33.68 9.17
N ASP A 614 -21.11 34.58 9.72
CA ASP A 614 -21.47 35.89 10.20
C ASP A 614 -22.14 36.74 9.09
N ARG A 615 -21.59 36.73 7.91
CA ARG A 615 -22.14 37.46 6.75
C ARG A 615 -23.47 36.87 6.24
N TRP A 616 -23.60 35.52 6.29
CA TRP A 616 -24.86 34.86 5.95
C TRP A 616 -25.99 35.28 6.89
N ALA A 617 -25.71 35.47 8.15
CA ALA A 617 -26.69 35.96 9.14
C ALA A 617 -27.21 37.37 8.79
N GLU A 618 -26.41 38.16 8.06
CA GLU A 618 -26.76 39.48 7.54
C GLU A 618 -27.29 39.46 6.05
N ASN A 619 -27.61 38.28 5.52
CA ASN A 619 -28.00 38.08 4.10
C ASN A 619 -26.93 38.52 3.09
N LYS A 620 -25.66 38.52 3.45
CA LYS A 620 -24.52 38.86 2.58
C LYS A 620 -23.82 37.56 2.14
N LYS A 621 -23.24 37.60 0.95
CA LYS A 621 -22.40 36.49 0.46
C LYS A 621 -21.04 36.47 1.15
N PRO A 622 -20.33 35.32 1.11
CA PRO A 622 -18.95 35.26 1.57
C PRO A 622 -18.07 36.34 0.94
N ILE A 623 -17.16 36.92 1.70
CA ILE A 623 -16.33 38.04 1.27
C ILE A 623 -15.50 37.73 0.02
N CYS A 624 -15.00 36.51 -0.10
CA CYS A 624 -14.23 36.06 -1.28
C CYS A 624 -15.06 36.06 -2.57
N VAL A 625 -16.37 35.82 -2.45
CA VAL A 625 -17.32 35.88 -3.58
C VAL A 625 -17.53 37.36 -4.01
N GLU A 626 -17.78 38.23 -3.05
CA GLU A 626 -17.99 39.65 -3.32
C GLU A 626 -16.74 40.37 -3.80
N ALA A 627 -15.59 40.03 -3.26
CA ALA A 627 -14.31 40.61 -3.65
C ALA A 627 -13.74 40.10 -4.98
N CYS A 628 -14.29 39.03 -5.56
CA CYS A 628 -13.80 38.49 -6.82
C CYS A 628 -14.06 39.44 -8.00
N PRO A 629 -13.04 40.10 -8.59
CA PRO A 629 -13.25 41.13 -9.60
C PRO A 629 -13.83 40.58 -10.92
N VAL A 630 -13.51 39.31 -11.22
CA VAL A 630 -13.95 38.64 -12.46
C VAL A 630 -15.22 37.81 -12.26
N ARG A 631 -15.82 37.84 -11.07
CA ARG A 631 -17.02 37.08 -10.69
C ARG A 631 -16.91 35.58 -11.02
N ALA A 632 -15.77 35.01 -10.74
CA ALA A 632 -15.50 33.59 -10.92
C ALA A 632 -16.03 32.72 -9.77
N LEU A 633 -16.45 33.31 -8.65
CA LEU A 633 -16.95 32.64 -7.45
C LEU A 633 -18.43 33.01 -7.20
N ASP A 634 -19.18 32.02 -6.72
CA ASP A 634 -20.52 32.20 -6.10
C ASP A 634 -20.69 31.22 -4.97
N ALA A 635 -21.64 31.44 -4.07
CA ALA A 635 -21.97 30.54 -2.98
C ALA A 635 -23.46 30.66 -2.64
N GLY A 636 -24.06 29.57 -2.20
CA GLY A 636 -25.47 29.48 -1.84
C GLY A 636 -25.89 28.05 -1.55
N PRO A 637 -27.20 27.82 -1.35
CA PRO A 637 -27.73 26.45 -1.30
C PRO A 637 -27.30 25.66 -2.53
N LEU A 638 -26.76 24.47 -2.31
CA LEU A 638 -26.14 23.67 -3.37
C LEU A 638 -27.10 23.40 -4.53
N GLU A 639 -28.35 23.09 -4.24
CA GLU A 639 -29.40 22.88 -5.24
C GLU A 639 -29.63 24.11 -6.13
N GLN A 640 -29.56 25.32 -5.55
CA GLN A 640 -29.68 26.54 -6.31
C GLN A 640 -28.44 26.81 -7.18
N MET A 641 -27.25 26.45 -6.69
CA MET A 641 -26.02 26.53 -7.47
C MET A 641 -26.04 25.54 -8.62
N GLU A 642 -26.49 24.32 -8.39
CA GLU A 642 -26.66 23.32 -9.45
C GLU A 642 -27.70 23.70 -10.48
N ALA A 643 -28.84 24.26 -10.05
CA ALA A 643 -29.88 24.75 -10.95
C ALA A 643 -29.39 25.93 -11.82
N LYS A 644 -28.58 26.83 -11.26
CA LYS A 644 -28.10 28.04 -11.94
C LYS A 644 -26.89 27.76 -12.83
N TYR A 645 -25.99 26.90 -12.46
CA TYR A 645 -24.68 26.72 -13.11
C TYR A 645 -24.44 25.30 -13.68
N GLY A 646 -25.37 24.37 -13.46
CA GLY A 646 -25.24 22.96 -13.85
C GLY A 646 -24.62 22.10 -12.75
N GLN A 647 -24.48 20.80 -13.03
CA GLN A 647 -24.03 19.80 -12.06
C GLN A 647 -22.59 19.31 -12.32
N ILE A 648 -21.75 20.11 -12.97
CA ILE A 648 -20.38 19.74 -13.28
C ILE A 648 -19.56 19.79 -11.98
N LYS A 649 -19.03 18.65 -11.58
CA LYS A 649 -18.20 18.49 -10.36
C LYS A 649 -16.71 18.64 -10.65
N ASP A 650 -16.25 18.35 -11.86
CA ASP A 650 -14.85 18.35 -12.26
C ASP A 650 -14.38 19.66 -12.86
N ALA A 651 -13.10 19.97 -12.66
CA ALA A 651 -12.39 21.06 -13.32
C ALA A 651 -10.93 20.68 -13.51
N TYR A 652 -10.25 21.32 -14.46
CA TYR A 652 -8.86 21.03 -14.72
C TYR A 652 -7.98 21.35 -13.49
N GLY A 653 -7.31 20.33 -12.95
CA GLY A 653 -6.52 20.43 -11.72
C GLY A 653 -7.32 20.27 -10.41
N PHE A 654 -8.61 20.00 -10.48
CA PHE A 654 -9.46 19.65 -9.36
C PHE A 654 -9.99 18.22 -9.56
N VAL A 655 -9.93 17.39 -8.51
CA VAL A 655 -10.46 16.03 -8.53
C VAL A 655 -11.61 15.95 -7.53
N TYR A 656 -12.79 15.57 -8.02
CA TYR A 656 -13.95 15.33 -7.18
C TYR A 656 -13.79 14.03 -6.40
N SER A 657 -13.97 14.07 -5.08
CA SER A 657 -13.95 12.87 -4.24
C SER A 657 -15.38 12.42 -3.93
N ALA A 658 -15.78 11.29 -4.48
CA ALA A 658 -17.09 10.69 -4.20
C ALA A 658 -17.24 10.24 -2.73
N THR A 659 -16.14 10.01 -2.02
CA THR A 659 -16.16 9.59 -0.61
C THR A 659 -16.61 10.69 0.34
N VAL A 660 -16.24 11.95 0.05
CA VAL A 660 -16.53 13.09 0.93
C VAL A 660 -17.61 14.02 0.33
N GLU A 661 -17.98 13.80 -0.90
CA GLU A 661 -18.98 14.56 -1.65
C GLU A 661 -18.84 16.09 -1.42
N PRO A 662 -17.78 16.74 -1.95
CA PRO A 662 -17.56 18.17 -1.75
C PRO A 662 -18.73 18.97 -2.34
N SER A 663 -19.22 19.95 -1.61
CA SER A 663 -20.35 20.79 -2.02
C SER A 663 -19.88 21.89 -2.98
N ILE A 664 -19.53 21.50 -4.19
CA ILE A 664 -19.02 22.39 -5.23
C ILE A 664 -19.67 22.12 -6.59
N VAL A 665 -19.85 23.19 -7.35
CA VAL A 665 -20.17 23.16 -8.77
C VAL A 665 -19.05 23.88 -9.52
N ASN A 666 -18.51 23.26 -10.55
CA ASN A 666 -17.43 23.80 -11.35
C ASN A 666 -17.91 24.16 -12.76
N LYS A 667 -17.26 25.17 -13.35
CA LYS A 667 -17.30 25.44 -14.78
C LYS A 667 -15.87 25.35 -15.30
N PRO A 668 -15.50 24.24 -15.94
CA PRO A 668 -14.13 23.99 -16.36
C PRO A 668 -13.70 24.95 -17.46
N LYS A 669 -12.42 25.30 -17.49
CA LYS A 669 -11.80 26.02 -18.61
C LYS A 669 -11.56 25.02 -19.74
N LYS A 670 -12.09 25.31 -20.92
CA LYS A 670 -11.83 24.44 -22.09
C LYS A 670 -10.36 24.48 -22.47
N ARG A 671 -9.79 23.35 -22.71
CA ARG A 671 -8.44 23.21 -23.28
C ARG A 671 -8.55 23.61 -24.78
N PRO A 672 -7.63 24.43 -25.32
CA PRO A 672 -7.62 24.76 -26.72
C PRO A 672 -7.29 23.57 -27.61
#